data_e8fba835c16963242a400435a61c496c
#
_entry.id   e8fba835c16963242a400435a61c496c
#
_cell.length_a   1.000
_cell.length_b   1.000
_cell.length_c   1.000
_cell.angle_alpha   90.00
_cell.angle_beta   90.00
_cell.angle_gamma   90.00
#
_symmetry.space_group_name_H-M   'P 1'
#
loop_
_entity.id
_entity.type
_entity.pdbx_description
1 polymer ?
#
loop_
_entity_poly.entity_id
_entity_poly.type
_entity_poly.pdbx_seq_one_letter_code
_entity_poly.pdbx_strand_id
1 'polypeptide(L)'
;MRGAVYSDAASRGRYATDASIYQIDPVAVLVPEDMTDVEAALELCRELAVPVLPRGAGTSQCGQTVGAALVIDYSKHLNRVLRFDPGAKTVDVEPGVVLDHLNAQLKAKGLWFPVDVSTAAQATIGGMAGNNSCGSRSLAYGNMVHNTEAIEFMLADGTVEWFGPFGVRGGERMKTARGGSLVSRLFEIGQAHREQIAQHFPKVMRRVGGYNLDVFHPQSERPYTDDGSVNLAHLLVGSEGTLGLFRKLRLRLSPWPKHKVLGVVNFTKFFAAMDSAQHIVKLKPSAVELVDRTMIDLARENPAFRKVMETALVDPNRATPEAILLVEFSGEEHASLIKRLDDLVSLMGDLGQDGCVVKMPDEASQKALWEVRKAGLNIMMSLRGDGKPVSFIEDCAVPLEHLAEYTTALSEVFARHRTRGTWYAHASVGTLHVRPILDMRRDGAVAMREIANEASALVRRFKGAFSGEHGDGLVRSEWVRWQFGDRLNLAFEQLKDAFDPQGLMNPGKIVRATNMDQRELFRYRPGYAMQSMQTALDWSTWDVQNDPLTEALSPPGSGGDPAQGFGKAIEMCNNNGHCRKFDAAVMCPSYRVTRDEQHSVRGRANTLRLAASGQLGPAGLQDPAVQDALALCVSCKACRRECPTGVDMAKMKIEVLAQRRRLIRPSLKDQMLSLIHI
;
A
#
# COMPACT_ATOMS: atom_id res chain seq x y z
N MET A 1 24.39 18.58 8.72
CA MET A 1 23.00 18.28 8.26
C MET A 1 22.13 19.52 8.45
N ARG A 2 21.31 19.86 7.43
CA ARG A 2 20.33 20.96 7.48
C ARG A 2 18.94 20.44 7.79
N GLY A 3 18.68 19.19 7.46
CA GLY A 3 17.43 18.51 7.71
C GLY A 3 17.09 18.35 9.19
N ALA A 4 15.80 18.15 9.49
CA ALA A 4 15.31 17.98 10.86
C ALA A 4 15.55 16.55 11.34
N VAL A 5 16.08 16.40 12.56
CA VAL A 5 16.24 15.13 13.25
C VAL A 5 15.31 15.09 14.47
N TYR A 6 14.50 14.06 14.59
CA TYR A 6 13.55 13.84 15.68
C TYR A 6 13.94 12.60 16.49
N SER A 7 14.13 12.76 17.79
CA SER A 7 14.48 11.68 18.72
C SER A 7 13.51 11.53 19.90
N ASP A 8 12.57 12.47 20.07
CA ASP A 8 11.55 12.38 21.10
C ASP A 8 10.55 11.25 20.86
N ALA A 9 9.94 10.73 21.93
CA ALA A 9 9.04 9.57 21.88
C ALA A 9 7.82 9.78 20.96
N ALA A 10 7.23 10.98 20.97
CA ALA A 10 6.05 11.26 20.15
C ALA A 10 6.38 11.32 18.65
N SER A 11 7.50 11.95 18.29
CA SER A 11 7.97 12.00 16.92
C SER A 11 8.34 10.62 16.40
N ARG A 12 9.12 9.84 17.14
CA ARG A 12 9.45 8.44 16.80
C ARG A 12 8.18 7.60 16.67
N GLY A 13 7.25 7.74 17.61
CA GLY A 13 5.99 6.99 17.60
C GLY A 13 5.08 7.29 16.40
N ARG A 14 5.13 8.51 15.83
CA ARG A 14 4.43 8.83 14.57
C ARG A 14 4.98 8.06 13.37
N TYR A 15 6.24 7.66 13.40
CA TYR A 15 6.91 6.90 12.35
C TYR A 15 7.06 5.40 12.68
N ALA A 16 6.63 4.99 13.89
CA ALA A 16 6.70 3.59 14.34
C ALA A 16 5.72 2.66 13.64
N THR A 17 4.74 3.21 12.90
CA THR A 17 3.69 2.45 12.21
C THR A 17 3.58 2.83 10.74
N ASP A 18 3.12 1.90 9.92
CA ASP A 18 2.59 2.13 8.57
C ASP A 18 1.15 1.56 8.48
N ALA A 19 0.65 1.21 7.32
CA ALA A 19 -0.70 0.66 7.19
C ALA A 19 -0.78 -0.85 7.52
N SER A 20 0.30 -1.45 8.02
CA SER A 20 0.33 -2.84 8.49
C SER A 20 -0.13 -2.97 9.95
N ILE A 21 -0.10 -4.20 10.44
CA ILE A 21 -0.39 -4.54 11.84
C ILE A 21 0.78 -4.23 12.80
N TYR A 22 1.95 -3.84 12.29
CA TYR A 22 3.17 -3.71 13.08
C TYR A 22 3.36 -2.29 13.66
N GLN A 23 4.07 -2.26 14.78
CA GLN A 23 4.62 -1.06 15.40
C GLN A 23 6.01 -1.35 15.94
N ILE A 24 7.02 -0.69 15.37
CA ILE A 24 8.41 -0.78 15.83
C ILE A 24 8.95 0.62 15.96
N ASP A 25 9.36 1.00 17.17
CA ASP A 25 9.84 2.35 17.45
C ASP A 25 11.20 2.58 16.77
N PRO A 26 11.34 3.58 15.90
CA PRO A 26 12.62 3.92 15.29
C PRO A 26 13.61 4.47 16.33
N VAL A 27 14.91 4.36 16.06
CA VAL A 27 15.97 4.98 16.86
C VAL A 27 15.84 6.50 16.82
N ALA A 28 15.68 7.03 15.59
CA ALA A 28 15.42 8.43 15.31
C ALA A 28 14.75 8.57 13.95
N VAL A 29 14.29 9.78 13.61
CA VAL A 29 13.74 10.12 12.30
C VAL A 29 14.51 11.30 11.72
N LEU A 30 15.01 11.16 10.50
CA LEU A 30 15.59 12.23 9.70
C LEU A 30 14.60 12.66 8.60
N VAL A 31 14.33 13.95 8.51
CA VAL A 31 13.66 14.57 7.36
C VAL A 31 14.71 15.41 6.64
N PRO A 32 15.41 14.85 5.63
CA PRO A 32 16.53 15.52 4.95
C PRO A 32 16.03 16.68 4.08
N GLU A 33 16.82 17.77 3.98
CA GLU A 33 16.55 18.84 3.03
C GLU A 33 17.07 18.50 1.63
N ASP A 34 18.18 17.78 1.56
CA ASP A 34 18.75 17.29 0.31
C ASP A 34 19.53 15.97 0.52
N MET A 35 20.13 15.45 -0.55
CA MET A 35 20.86 14.18 -0.51
C MET A 35 22.15 14.25 0.31
N THR A 36 22.72 15.42 0.56
CA THR A 36 23.92 15.54 1.41
C THR A 36 23.62 15.25 2.87
N ASP A 37 22.38 15.54 3.33
CA ASP A 37 21.92 15.13 4.66
C ASP A 37 21.80 13.60 4.77
N VAL A 38 21.35 12.94 3.69
CA VAL A 38 21.25 11.47 3.64
C VAL A 38 22.63 10.82 3.65
N GLU A 39 23.59 11.37 2.91
CA GLU A 39 24.99 10.92 2.88
C GLU A 39 25.63 11.00 4.27
N ALA A 40 25.53 12.17 4.92
CA ALA A 40 26.06 12.38 6.26
C ALA A 40 25.41 11.47 7.32
N ALA A 41 24.10 11.24 7.19
CA ALA A 41 23.38 10.34 8.07
C ALA A 41 23.80 8.88 7.89
N LEU A 42 24.01 8.44 6.64
CA LEU A 42 24.47 7.08 6.35
C LEU A 42 25.88 6.85 6.91
N GLU A 43 26.78 7.80 6.75
CA GLU A 43 28.15 7.73 7.31
C GLU A 43 28.08 7.54 8.83
N LEU A 44 27.32 8.39 9.55
CA LEU A 44 27.14 8.28 10.99
C LEU A 44 26.51 6.94 11.40
N CYS A 45 25.50 6.46 10.67
CA CYS A 45 24.88 5.17 10.94
C CYS A 45 25.84 4.00 10.75
N ARG A 46 26.75 4.08 9.78
CA ARG A 46 27.82 3.07 9.60
C ARG A 46 28.80 3.06 10.77
N GLU A 47 29.23 4.24 11.23
CA GLU A 47 30.13 4.35 12.38
C GLU A 47 29.51 3.81 13.68
N LEU A 48 28.21 4.07 13.89
CA LEU A 48 27.48 3.68 15.09
C LEU A 48 26.81 2.31 14.98
N ALA A 49 26.92 1.61 13.85
CA ALA A 49 26.22 0.37 13.53
C ALA A 49 24.67 0.48 13.73
N VAL A 50 24.08 1.64 13.40
CA VAL A 50 22.62 1.89 13.47
C VAL A 50 22.00 1.55 12.13
N PRO A 51 20.97 0.67 12.08
CA PRO A 51 20.26 0.39 10.84
C PRO A 51 19.62 1.63 10.22
N VAL A 52 19.49 1.63 8.89
CA VAL A 52 18.87 2.73 8.11
C VAL A 52 17.63 2.21 7.39
N LEU A 53 16.53 2.95 7.45
CA LEU A 53 15.26 2.61 6.84
C LEU A 53 14.75 3.80 6.00
N PRO A 54 14.79 3.71 4.65
CA PRO A 54 14.20 4.73 3.80
C PRO A 54 12.67 4.64 3.82
N ARG A 55 12.00 5.80 3.91
CA ARG A 55 10.55 5.86 3.96
C ARG A 55 10.00 6.92 3.00
N GLY A 56 9.01 6.54 2.22
CA GLY A 56 8.19 7.44 1.41
C GLY A 56 6.92 7.88 2.16
N ALA A 57 5.76 7.61 1.59
CA ALA A 57 4.48 8.00 2.19
C ALA A 57 4.08 7.20 3.45
N GLY A 58 4.73 6.07 3.72
CA GLY A 58 4.39 5.19 4.85
C GLY A 58 2.98 4.59 4.73
N THR A 59 2.59 4.19 3.53
CA THR A 59 1.28 3.58 3.21
C THR A 59 1.36 2.07 3.00
N SER A 60 2.52 1.47 3.23
CA SER A 60 2.74 0.04 3.10
C SER A 60 1.84 -0.77 4.03
N GLN A 61 1.33 -1.90 3.53
CA GLN A 61 0.47 -2.81 4.29
C GLN A 61 1.23 -4.01 4.87
N CYS A 62 2.53 -4.14 4.56
CA CYS A 62 3.32 -5.30 4.94
C CYS A 62 4.43 -5.01 5.95
N GLY A 63 4.58 -3.75 6.41
CA GLY A 63 5.59 -3.41 7.42
C GLY A 63 6.99 -3.15 6.85
N GLN A 64 7.13 -2.82 5.56
CA GLN A 64 8.43 -2.46 4.97
C GLN A 64 9.02 -1.21 5.62
N THR A 65 8.17 -0.28 6.04
CA THR A 65 8.57 1.06 6.45
C THR A 65 8.60 1.27 7.97
N VAL A 66 8.67 0.17 8.73
CA VAL A 66 8.82 0.19 10.19
C VAL A 66 10.02 -0.64 10.63
N GLY A 67 10.78 -0.16 11.61
CA GLY A 67 11.99 -0.84 12.08
C GLY A 67 12.73 -0.04 13.16
N ALA A 68 13.52 -0.74 13.99
CA ALA A 68 14.43 -0.15 14.98
C ALA A 68 15.67 0.42 14.27
N ALA A 69 15.50 1.50 13.52
CA ALA A 69 16.46 2.09 12.59
C ALA A 69 16.41 3.62 12.63
N LEU A 70 17.36 4.29 12.01
CA LEU A 70 17.19 5.67 11.58
C LEU A 70 16.22 5.66 10.39
N VAL A 71 15.00 6.18 10.58
CA VAL A 71 14.03 6.36 9.50
C VAL A 71 14.35 7.63 8.73
N ILE A 72 14.54 7.54 7.42
CA ILE A 72 14.78 8.68 6.53
C ILE A 72 13.52 8.95 5.72
N ASP A 73 12.82 10.05 6.01
CA ASP A 73 11.58 10.45 5.30
C ASP A 73 11.90 11.33 4.09
N TYR A 74 11.86 10.73 2.91
CA TYR A 74 12.12 11.40 1.63
C TYR A 74 10.99 12.30 1.15
N SER A 75 9.79 12.19 1.73
CA SER A 75 8.56 12.71 1.14
C SER A 75 8.41 14.23 1.20
N LYS A 76 9.14 14.92 2.11
CA LYS A 76 8.94 16.35 2.37
C LYS A 76 9.72 17.25 1.41
N HIS A 77 11.00 16.98 1.18
CA HIS A 77 11.88 17.87 0.43
C HIS A 77 12.48 17.22 -0.83
N LEU A 78 12.73 15.92 -0.85
CA LEU A 78 13.33 15.19 -1.97
C LEU A 78 12.26 14.77 -3.00
N ASN A 79 11.53 15.74 -3.56
CA ASN A 79 10.34 15.53 -4.36
C ASN A 79 10.30 16.35 -5.67
N ARG A 80 11.46 16.61 -6.27
CA ARG A 80 11.60 17.37 -7.50
C ARG A 80 11.58 16.47 -8.74
N VAL A 81 10.96 16.95 -9.81
CA VAL A 81 11.17 16.45 -11.18
C VAL A 81 12.45 17.13 -11.70
N LEU A 82 13.48 16.34 -12.01
CA LEU A 82 14.83 16.83 -12.28
C LEU A 82 15.06 17.08 -13.77
N ARG A 83 14.59 16.15 -14.62
CA ARG A 83 14.76 16.21 -16.07
C ARG A 83 13.57 15.54 -16.74
N PHE A 84 13.09 16.13 -17.81
CA PHE A 84 12.08 15.53 -18.68
C PHE A 84 12.63 15.49 -20.12
N ASP A 85 12.56 14.31 -20.75
CA ASP A 85 12.97 14.09 -22.14
C ASP A 85 11.77 13.57 -22.94
N PRO A 86 11.09 14.47 -23.69
CA PRO A 86 9.91 14.09 -24.46
C PRO A 86 10.24 13.16 -25.66
N GLY A 87 11.46 13.27 -26.21
CA GLY A 87 11.88 12.43 -27.34
C GLY A 87 12.11 10.99 -26.91
N ALA A 88 12.82 10.79 -25.81
CA ALA A 88 13.02 9.48 -25.21
C ALA A 88 11.79 8.98 -24.40
N LYS A 89 10.80 9.85 -24.15
CA LYS A 89 9.66 9.58 -23.26
C LYS A 89 10.12 9.15 -21.87
N THR A 90 11.08 9.85 -21.29
CA THR A 90 11.61 9.56 -19.96
C THR A 90 11.55 10.78 -19.04
N VAL A 91 11.55 10.52 -17.74
CA VAL A 91 11.65 11.54 -16.71
C VAL A 91 12.56 11.07 -15.57
N ASP A 92 13.47 11.96 -15.14
CA ASP A 92 14.29 11.75 -13.94
C ASP A 92 13.63 12.44 -12.76
N VAL A 93 13.42 11.70 -11.66
CA VAL A 93 12.72 12.19 -10.46
C VAL A 93 13.48 11.85 -9.19
N GLU A 94 13.30 12.66 -8.16
CA GLU A 94 13.70 12.33 -6.79
C GLU A 94 12.71 11.32 -6.17
N PRO A 95 13.15 10.49 -5.19
CA PRO A 95 12.34 9.40 -4.64
C PRO A 95 11.03 9.85 -3.96
N GLY A 96 10.98 11.06 -3.42
CA GLY A 96 9.82 11.62 -2.73
C GLY A 96 8.74 12.22 -3.62
N VAL A 97 8.91 12.21 -4.95
CA VAL A 97 7.88 12.69 -5.89
C VAL A 97 6.62 11.86 -5.76
N VAL A 98 5.47 12.51 -5.59
CA VAL A 98 4.16 11.85 -5.52
C VAL A 98 3.64 11.57 -6.93
N LEU A 99 3.08 10.38 -7.17
CA LEU A 99 2.65 9.93 -8.48
C LEU A 99 1.65 10.89 -9.16
N ASP A 100 0.59 11.32 -8.46
CA ASP A 100 -0.40 12.23 -9.03
C ASP A 100 0.20 13.60 -9.36
N HIS A 101 1.17 14.08 -8.58
CA HIS A 101 1.89 15.33 -8.87
C HIS A 101 2.75 15.21 -10.13
N LEU A 102 3.41 14.06 -10.32
CA LEU A 102 4.15 13.76 -11.55
C LEU A 102 3.21 13.74 -12.75
N ASN A 103 2.13 12.97 -12.67
CA ASN A 103 1.18 12.82 -13.77
C ASN A 103 0.45 14.12 -14.11
N ALA A 104 0.17 14.97 -13.13
CA ALA A 104 -0.39 16.32 -13.37
C ALA A 104 0.54 17.20 -14.22
N GLN A 105 1.87 17.12 -13.98
CA GLN A 105 2.87 17.85 -14.77
C GLN A 105 3.04 17.27 -16.19
N LEU A 106 2.98 15.94 -16.33
CA LEU A 106 3.17 15.25 -17.60
C LEU A 106 1.95 15.33 -18.53
N LYS A 107 0.74 15.48 -17.98
CA LYS A 107 -0.51 15.50 -18.73
C LYS A 107 -0.52 16.56 -19.84
N ALA A 108 0.00 17.76 -19.57
CA ALA A 108 0.10 18.83 -20.55
C ALA A 108 1.05 18.51 -21.73
N LYS A 109 1.85 17.45 -21.59
CA LYS A 109 2.77 16.93 -22.61
C LYS A 109 2.21 15.69 -23.34
N GLY A 110 0.96 15.30 -23.04
CA GLY A 110 0.33 14.11 -23.60
C GLY A 110 0.96 12.79 -23.11
N LEU A 111 1.68 12.82 -22.01
CA LEU A 111 2.37 11.67 -21.40
C LEU A 111 1.93 11.44 -19.96
N TRP A 112 2.18 10.25 -19.45
CA TRP A 112 1.98 9.90 -18.05
C TRP A 112 2.89 8.75 -17.64
N PHE A 113 3.10 8.60 -16.33
CA PHE A 113 3.72 7.43 -15.76
C PHE A 113 2.62 6.41 -15.42
N PRO A 114 2.61 5.21 -16.07
CA PRO A 114 1.41 4.39 -16.16
C PRO A 114 1.21 3.39 -15.02
N VAL A 115 2.01 3.47 -13.96
CA VAL A 115 1.86 2.60 -12.78
C VAL A 115 0.83 3.23 -11.84
N ASP A 116 -0.44 2.86 -12.00
CA ASP A 116 -1.61 3.53 -11.43
C ASP A 116 -2.07 2.95 -10.07
N VAL A 117 -1.20 2.98 -9.07
CA VAL A 117 -1.53 2.50 -7.72
C VAL A 117 -2.75 3.21 -7.11
N SER A 118 -3.51 2.53 -6.26
CA SER A 118 -4.70 3.08 -5.60
C SER A 118 -4.41 4.27 -4.68
N THR A 119 -3.18 4.37 -4.18
CA THR A 119 -2.69 5.46 -3.33
C THR A 119 -1.96 6.55 -4.10
N ALA A 120 -2.17 6.70 -5.40
CA ALA A 120 -1.46 7.63 -6.30
C ALA A 120 -1.38 9.08 -5.78
N ALA A 121 -2.41 9.52 -5.05
CA ALA A 121 -2.45 10.87 -4.48
C ALA A 121 -1.44 11.14 -3.35
N GLN A 122 -0.84 10.09 -2.76
CA GLN A 122 0.16 10.20 -1.70
C GLN A 122 1.37 9.27 -1.85
N ALA A 123 1.29 8.21 -2.67
CA ALA A 123 2.41 7.30 -2.89
C ALA A 123 3.58 8.01 -3.56
N THR A 124 4.79 7.79 -3.05
CA THR A 124 6.01 8.35 -3.63
C THR A 124 6.66 7.38 -4.61
N ILE A 125 7.28 7.90 -5.66
CA ILE A 125 7.93 7.09 -6.70
C ILE A 125 9.01 6.17 -6.11
N GLY A 126 9.82 6.65 -5.16
CA GLY A 126 10.80 5.79 -4.48
C GLY A 126 10.16 4.66 -3.66
N GLY A 127 9.02 4.94 -2.98
CA GLY A 127 8.26 3.89 -2.28
C GLY A 127 7.65 2.88 -3.24
N MET A 128 7.12 3.34 -4.37
CA MET A 128 6.60 2.46 -5.43
C MET A 128 7.70 1.58 -6.04
N ALA A 129 8.88 2.14 -6.27
CA ALA A 129 10.03 1.36 -6.75
C ALA A 129 10.52 0.36 -5.72
N GLY A 130 10.58 0.76 -4.43
CA GLY A 130 10.94 -0.14 -3.34
C GLY A 130 10.04 -1.38 -3.23
N ASN A 131 8.76 -1.25 -3.53
CA ASN A 131 7.80 -2.35 -3.49
C ASN A 131 7.61 -3.08 -4.83
N ASN A 132 8.15 -2.58 -5.94
CA ASN A 132 7.80 -3.00 -7.30
C ASN A 132 6.28 -2.88 -7.56
N SER A 133 5.70 -1.76 -7.15
CA SER A 133 4.26 -1.52 -7.19
C SER A 133 3.66 -1.66 -8.58
N CYS A 134 2.38 -1.98 -8.62
CA CYS A 134 1.58 -1.98 -9.84
C CYS A 134 0.14 -1.51 -9.53
N GLY A 135 -0.70 -1.41 -10.53
CA GLY A 135 -2.07 -0.96 -10.38
C GLY A 135 -3.03 -1.67 -11.32
N SER A 136 -4.26 -1.18 -11.41
CA SER A 136 -5.33 -1.81 -12.18
C SER A 136 -4.99 -2.05 -13.65
N ARG A 137 -4.13 -1.22 -14.23
CA ARG A 137 -3.75 -1.28 -15.65
C ARG A 137 -2.43 -2.02 -15.91
N SER A 138 -1.95 -2.82 -14.96
CA SER A 138 -0.69 -3.55 -15.12
C SER A 138 -0.74 -4.60 -16.23
N LEU A 139 -1.92 -5.10 -16.60
CA LEU A 139 -2.07 -5.95 -17.78
C LEU A 139 -1.53 -5.23 -19.06
N ALA A 140 -1.86 -3.96 -19.22
CA ALA A 140 -1.42 -3.14 -20.35
C ALA A 140 0.00 -2.57 -20.15
N TYR A 141 0.32 -2.04 -18.96
CA TYR A 141 1.51 -1.22 -18.75
C TYR A 141 2.59 -1.89 -17.86
N GLY A 142 2.30 -3.03 -17.24
CA GLY A 142 3.24 -3.72 -16.34
C GLY A 142 3.34 -3.07 -14.97
N ASN A 143 4.36 -3.50 -14.23
CA ASN A 143 4.70 -3.06 -12.89
C ASN A 143 5.75 -1.94 -12.93
N MET A 144 6.17 -1.50 -11.75
CA MET A 144 7.24 -0.50 -11.60
C MET A 144 8.55 -0.93 -12.29
N VAL A 145 8.93 -2.21 -12.21
CA VAL A 145 10.14 -2.76 -12.85
C VAL A 145 10.14 -2.57 -14.37
N HIS A 146 9.01 -2.73 -15.07
CA HIS A 146 8.90 -2.54 -16.52
C HIS A 146 8.98 -1.07 -16.94
N ASN A 147 8.70 -0.15 -16.01
CA ASN A 147 8.64 1.29 -16.25
C ASN A 147 9.81 2.06 -15.60
N THR A 148 10.79 1.35 -15.04
CA THR A 148 12.04 1.94 -14.51
C THR A 148 13.18 1.67 -15.47
N GLU A 149 13.77 2.73 -16.03
CA GLU A 149 14.86 2.59 -16.99
C GLU A 149 16.20 2.52 -16.30
N ALA A 150 16.44 3.39 -15.30
CA ALA A 150 17.69 3.43 -14.57
C ALA A 150 17.52 4.07 -13.18
N ILE A 151 18.46 3.81 -12.29
CA ILE A 151 18.44 4.29 -10.90
C ILE A 151 19.84 4.78 -10.50
N GLU A 152 19.96 6.04 -10.03
CA GLU A 152 21.09 6.48 -9.26
C GLU A 152 20.93 6.00 -7.83
N PHE A 153 21.86 5.17 -7.37
CA PHE A 153 21.70 4.40 -6.14
C PHE A 153 22.94 4.56 -5.24
N MET A 154 22.70 4.70 -3.95
CA MET A 154 23.76 4.78 -2.95
C MET A 154 23.81 3.46 -2.17
N LEU A 155 24.95 2.79 -2.24
CA LEU A 155 25.25 1.56 -1.52
C LEU A 155 25.40 1.82 -0.02
N ALA A 156 25.39 0.76 0.78
CA ALA A 156 25.57 0.84 2.23
C ALA A 156 26.90 1.47 2.66
N ASP A 157 27.94 1.38 1.83
CA ASP A 157 29.25 1.98 2.06
C ASP A 157 29.37 3.45 1.62
N GLY A 158 28.27 4.05 1.13
CA GLY A 158 28.23 5.43 0.61
C GLY A 158 28.62 5.57 -0.87
N THR A 159 29.05 4.48 -1.53
CA THR A 159 29.34 4.49 -2.97
C THR A 159 28.07 4.80 -3.76
N VAL A 160 28.17 5.73 -4.70
CA VAL A 160 27.06 6.12 -5.58
C VAL A 160 27.33 5.61 -6.99
N GLU A 161 26.37 4.83 -7.52
CA GLU A 161 26.44 4.26 -8.86
C GLU A 161 25.12 4.47 -9.61
N TRP A 162 25.22 4.43 -10.94
CA TRP A 162 24.08 4.47 -11.83
C TRP A 162 23.79 3.07 -12.37
N PHE A 163 22.70 2.46 -11.94
CA PHE A 163 22.24 1.16 -12.40
C PHE A 163 21.22 1.33 -13.52
N GLY A 164 21.44 0.64 -14.64
CA GLY A 164 20.62 0.70 -15.83
C GLY A 164 20.88 -0.48 -16.76
N PRO A 165 20.57 -0.37 -18.07
CA PRO A 165 20.88 -1.40 -19.08
C PRO A 165 22.38 -1.69 -19.10
N PHE A 166 22.75 -2.96 -18.99
CA PHE A 166 24.14 -3.43 -18.94
C PHE A 166 24.45 -4.34 -20.13
N GLY A 167 25.67 -4.18 -20.66
CA GLY A 167 26.16 -5.03 -21.77
C GLY A 167 25.60 -4.68 -23.15
N VAL A 168 24.75 -3.67 -23.28
CA VAL A 168 24.26 -3.14 -24.56
C VAL A 168 25.11 -1.98 -25.05
N ARG A 169 25.13 -1.76 -26.39
CA ARG A 169 25.83 -0.60 -26.98
C ARG A 169 25.25 0.70 -26.41
N GLY A 170 26.08 1.48 -25.66
CA GLY A 170 25.65 2.70 -24.98
C GLY A 170 25.05 2.47 -23.59
N GLY A 171 25.09 1.25 -23.05
CA GLY A 171 24.66 0.96 -21.67
C GLY A 171 25.54 1.64 -20.62
N GLU A 172 24.97 1.80 -19.42
CA GLU A 172 25.68 2.43 -18.30
C GLU A 172 26.87 1.57 -17.86
N ARG A 173 27.96 2.27 -17.50
CA ARG A 173 29.15 1.65 -16.93
C ARG A 173 29.30 2.08 -15.49
N MET A 174 29.73 1.15 -14.63
CA MET A 174 30.05 1.47 -13.25
C MET A 174 31.20 2.49 -13.21
N LYS A 175 31.05 3.49 -12.35
CA LYS A 175 32.01 4.61 -12.23
C LYS A 175 33.15 4.28 -11.29
N THR A 176 32.92 3.35 -10.35
CA THR A 176 33.88 2.99 -9.30
C THR A 176 34.35 1.55 -9.44
N ALA A 177 35.52 1.23 -8.86
CA ALA A 177 36.01 -0.15 -8.75
C ALA A 177 35.06 -1.02 -7.92
N ARG A 178 34.43 -0.44 -6.87
CA ARG A 178 33.43 -1.10 -6.02
C ARG A 178 32.21 -1.50 -6.85
N GLY A 179 31.67 -0.59 -7.67
CA GLY A 179 30.55 -0.87 -8.57
C GLY A 179 30.88 -1.97 -9.57
N GLY A 180 32.06 -1.93 -10.18
CA GLY A 180 32.53 -2.96 -11.11
C GLY A 180 32.63 -4.34 -10.47
N SER A 181 33.21 -4.43 -9.27
CA SER A 181 33.30 -5.69 -8.50
C SER A 181 31.91 -6.21 -8.11
N LEU A 182 31.00 -5.32 -7.68
CA LEU A 182 29.62 -5.69 -7.36
C LEU A 182 28.92 -6.30 -8.57
N VAL A 183 28.98 -5.64 -9.74
CA VAL A 183 28.35 -6.14 -10.97
C VAL A 183 28.87 -7.52 -11.34
N SER A 184 30.19 -7.76 -11.30
CA SER A 184 30.75 -9.09 -11.55
C SER A 184 30.15 -10.14 -10.63
N ARG A 185 30.04 -9.82 -9.33
CA ARG A 185 29.44 -10.72 -8.34
C ARG A 185 27.96 -11.01 -8.60
N LEU A 186 27.19 -10.00 -9.04
CA LEU A 186 25.77 -10.17 -9.38
C LEU A 186 25.56 -11.13 -10.54
N PHE A 187 26.38 -11.03 -11.60
CA PHE A 187 26.34 -11.96 -12.73
C PHE A 187 26.75 -13.38 -12.33
N GLU A 188 27.77 -13.55 -11.46
CA GLU A 188 28.15 -14.84 -10.89
C GLU A 188 26.98 -15.50 -10.16
N ILE A 189 26.29 -14.76 -9.27
CA ILE A 189 25.12 -15.25 -8.54
C ILE A 189 24.01 -15.65 -9.52
N GLY A 190 23.67 -14.79 -10.47
CA GLY A 190 22.63 -15.07 -11.47
C GLY A 190 22.94 -16.33 -12.28
N GLN A 191 24.19 -16.51 -12.74
CA GLN A 191 24.61 -17.68 -13.50
C GLN A 191 24.62 -18.96 -12.68
N ALA A 192 25.11 -18.90 -11.43
CA ALA A 192 25.19 -20.06 -10.53
C ALA A 192 23.81 -20.62 -10.17
N HIS A 193 22.76 -19.80 -10.21
CA HIS A 193 21.40 -20.19 -9.81
C HIS A 193 20.38 -20.27 -10.94
N ARG A 194 20.85 -20.34 -12.20
CA ARG A 194 20.00 -20.39 -13.40
C ARG A 194 18.90 -21.45 -13.36
N GLU A 195 19.26 -22.69 -12.98
CA GLU A 195 18.30 -23.80 -12.93
C GLU A 195 17.25 -23.59 -11.84
N GLN A 196 17.67 -23.12 -10.66
CA GLN A 196 16.77 -22.84 -9.54
C GLN A 196 15.80 -21.71 -9.90
N ILE A 197 16.26 -20.66 -10.59
CA ILE A 197 15.41 -19.58 -11.09
C ILE A 197 14.33 -20.15 -12.01
N ALA A 198 14.70 -21.00 -12.98
CA ALA A 198 13.76 -21.61 -13.89
C ALA A 198 12.71 -22.52 -13.23
N GLN A 199 13.10 -23.18 -12.13
CA GLN A 199 12.26 -24.14 -11.42
C GLN A 199 11.32 -23.47 -10.40
N HIS A 200 11.77 -22.44 -9.66
CA HIS A 200 11.10 -21.95 -8.47
C HIS A 200 10.47 -20.55 -8.59
N PHE A 201 10.90 -19.74 -9.58
CA PHE A 201 10.25 -18.45 -9.80
C PHE A 201 8.82 -18.65 -10.31
N PRO A 202 7.80 -18.07 -9.67
CA PRO A 202 6.43 -18.14 -10.18
C PRO A 202 6.31 -17.52 -11.57
N LYS A 203 5.57 -18.20 -12.46
CA LYS A 203 5.35 -17.76 -13.84
C LYS A 203 4.05 -16.98 -14.01
N VAL A 204 3.69 -16.20 -13.01
CA VAL A 204 2.55 -15.29 -13.02
C VAL A 204 3.02 -13.88 -13.38
N MET A 205 2.13 -13.07 -13.96
CA MET A 205 2.47 -11.71 -14.36
C MET A 205 2.84 -10.81 -13.16
N ARG A 206 2.17 -11.01 -12.02
CA ARG A 206 2.43 -10.26 -10.79
C ARG A 206 3.15 -11.11 -9.76
N ARG A 207 4.40 -10.76 -9.54
CA ARG A 207 5.27 -11.35 -8.55
C ARG A 207 6.28 -10.30 -8.09
N VAL A 208 6.29 -10.02 -6.79
CA VAL A 208 7.20 -9.04 -6.19
C VAL A 208 7.94 -9.59 -4.98
N GLY A 209 7.64 -10.82 -4.55
CA GLY A 209 8.32 -11.48 -3.43
C GLY A 209 9.77 -11.85 -3.75
N GLY A 210 10.66 -11.72 -2.77
CA GLY A 210 12.10 -11.91 -2.93
C GLY A 210 12.76 -10.79 -3.75
N TYR A 211 14.00 -11.01 -4.17
CA TYR A 211 14.67 -10.12 -5.11
C TYR A 211 14.44 -10.57 -6.56
N ASN A 212 14.47 -9.66 -7.51
CA ASN A 212 14.29 -9.92 -8.95
C ASN A 212 15.53 -10.60 -9.57
N LEU A 213 15.99 -11.70 -9.01
CA LEU A 213 17.17 -12.42 -9.51
C LEU A 213 16.95 -13.02 -10.91
N ASP A 214 15.69 -13.20 -11.30
CA ASP A 214 15.30 -13.62 -12.65
C ASP A 214 15.53 -12.55 -13.73
N VAL A 215 16.03 -11.37 -13.39
CA VAL A 215 16.54 -10.39 -14.35
C VAL A 215 17.63 -10.99 -15.25
N PHE A 216 18.39 -11.97 -14.76
CA PHE A 216 19.41 -12.70 -15.53
C PHE A 216 18.82 -13.84 -16.38
N HIS A 217 17.65 -14.36 -16.01
CA HIS A 217 16.97 -15.49 -16.68
C HIS A 217 15.45 -15.30 -16.58
N PRO A 218 14.84 -14.45 -17.42
CA PRO A 218 13.42 -14.09 -17.30
C PRO A 218 12.49 -15.31 -17.25
N GLN A 219 11.55 -15.32 -16.31
CA GLN A 219 10.59 -16.40 -16.08
C GLN A 219 9.12 -15.97 -16.32
N SER A 220 8.82 -14.66 -16.31
CA SER A 220 7.49 -14.13 -16.57
C SER A 220 7.18 -14.12 -18.08
N GLU A 221 5.91 -14.31 -18.45
CA GLU A 221 5.41 -14.07 -19.81
C GLU A 221 5.65 -12.64 -20.30
N ARG A 222 5.75 -11.68 -19.36
CA ARG A 222 6.17 -10.32 -19.62
C ARG A 222 7.58 -10.11 -19.06
N PRO A 223 8.64 -10.26 -19.90
CA PRO A 223 10.01 -10.03 -19.49
C PRO A 223 10.22 -8.56 -19.11
N TYR A 224 11.23 -8.29 -18.28
CA TYR A 224 11.54 -6.92 -17.81
C TYR A 224 12.14 -6.03 -18.90
N THR A 225 12.72 -6.64 -19.95
CA THR A 225 13.28 -5.94 -21.12
C THR A 225 12.78 -6.62 -22.40
N ASP A 226 12.51 -5.84 -23.43
CA ASP A 226 11.93 -6.34 -24.68
C ASP A 226 12.97 -7.02 -25.60
N ASP A 227 14.26 -6.75 -25.38
CA ASP A 227 15.40 -7.23 -26.19
C ASP A 227 16.21 -8.36 -25.52
N GLY A 228 15.77 -8.82 -24.33
CA GLY A 228 16.46 -9.85 -23.56
C GLY A 228 17.76 -9.37 -22.90
N SER A 229 18.04 -8.08 -22.92
CA SER A 229 19.18 -7.49 -22.18
C SER A 229 18.96 -7.52 -20.67
N VAL A 230 20.07 -7.43 -19.91
CA VAL A 230 20.01 -7.29 -18.45
C VAL A 230 19.99 -5.82 -18.08
N ASN A 231 18.96 -5.37 -17.38
CA ASN A 231 18.91 -4.07 -16.76
C ASN A 231 19.09 -4.20 -15.24
N LEU A 232 20.23 -3.72 -14.73
CA LEU A 232 20.59 -3.87 -13.31
C LEU A 232 19.73 -3.01 -12.38
N ALA A 233 19.05 -1.96 -12.87
CA ALA A 233 18.08 -1.21 -12.07
C ALA A 233 16.92 -2.11 -11.61
N HIS A 234 16.58 -3.14 -12.37
CA HIS A 234 15.49 -4.05 -12.08
C HIS A 234 15.76 -4.94 -10.86
N LEU A 235 17.03 -5.18 -10.47
CA LEU A 235 17.38 -5.81 -9.20
C LEU A 235 17.06 -4.94 -7.98
N LEU A 236 17.10 -3.61 -8.15
CA LEU A 236 16.86 -2.64 -7.07
C LEU A 236 15.37 -2.38 -6.87
N VAL A 237 14.56 -2.56 -7.92
CA VAL A 237 13.10 -2.46 -7.85
C VAL A 237 12.55 -3.66 -7.09
N GLY A 238 11.74 -3.41 -6.05
CA GLY A 238 11.23 -4.45 -5.15
C GLY A 238 12.18 -4.79 -4.00
N SER A 239 13.29 -4.07 -3.83
CA SER A 239 14.27 -4.34 -2.76
C SER A 239 13.86 -3.82 -1.38
N GLU A 240 12.78 -3.11 -1.24
CA GLU A 240 12.22 -2.59 0.03
C GLU A 240 13.23 -1.79 0.89
N GLY A 241 14.20 -1.15 0.22
CA GLY A 241 15.27 -0.42 0.90
C GLY A 241 16.31 -1.32 1.59
N THR A 242 16.33 -2.62 1.32
CA THR A 242 17.26 -3.56 1.94
C THR A 242 18.63 -3.60 1.26
N LEU A 243 18.76 -3.12 0.03
CA LEU A 243 20.01 -3.12 -0.72
C LEU A 243 20.77 -1.79 -0.67
N GLY A 244 20.09 -0.69 -0.33
CA GLY A 244 20.64 0.67 -0.27
C GLY A 244 19.57 1.73 -0.48
N LEU A 245 19.96 2.92 -0.93
CA LEU A 245 19.12 4.11 -0.98
C LEU A 245 18.96 4.66 -2.40
N PHE A 246 17.72 4.94 -2.81
CA PHE A 246 17.45 5.63 -4.07
C PHE A 246 17.82 7.10 -3.96
N ARG A 247 18.59 7.60 -4.95
CA ARG A 247 18.90 9.03 -5.10
C ARG A 247 18.09 9.67 -6.21
N LYS A 248 17.96 8.97 -7.33
CA LYS A 248 17.23 9.41 -8.51
C LYS A 248 16.71 8.20 -9.29
N LEU A 249 15.52 8.32 -9.85
CA LEU A 249 14.94 7.30 -10.71
C LEU A 249 14.67 7.88 -12.09
N ARG A 250 15.08 7.16 -13.14
CA ARG A 250 14.69 7.43 -14.53
C ARG A 250 13.52 6.51 -14.87
N LEU A 251 12.40 7.12 -15.21
CA LEU A 251 11.15 6.44 -15.49
C LEU A 251 10.82 6.52 -16.96
N ARG A 252 10.26 5.43 -17.50
CA ARG A 252 9.70 5.37 -18.86
C ARG A 252 8.24 5.83 -18.82
N LEU A 253 7.87 6.70 -19.76
CA LEU A 253 6.53 7.28 -19.86
C LEU A 253 5.76 6.66 -21.03
N SER A 254 4.44 6.61 -20.86
CA SER A 254 3.52 6.17 -21.91
C SER A 254 2.70 7.35 -22.42
N PRO A 255 2.25 7.32 -23.68
CA PRO A 255 1.25 8.26 -24.19
C PRO A 255 -0.03 8.21 -23.36
N TRP A 256 -0.63 9.37 -23.08
CA TRP A 256 -1.93 9.42 -22.42
C TRP A 256 -3.01 8.92 -23.39
N PRO A 257 -3.80 7.89 -23.07
CA PRO A 257 -4.83 7.38 -23.97
C PRO A 257 -5.93 8.44 -24.19
N LYS A 258 -6.32 8.68 -25.45
CA LYS A 258 -7.32 9.70 -25.79
C LYS A 258 -8.72 9.31 -25.35
N HIS A 259 -9.05 8.03 -25.50
CA HIS A 259 -10.39 7.51 -25.23
C HIS A 259 -10.33 6.28 -24.34
N LYS A 260 -11.39 6.11 -23.55
CA LYS A 260 -11.65 4.94 -22.71
C LYS A 260 -13.11 4.58 -22.77
N VAL A 261 -13.40 3.28 -22.67
CA VAL A 261 -14.76 2.75 -22.52
C VAL A 261 -14.75 1.67 -21.43
N LEU A 262 -15.88 1.46 -20.79
CA LEU A 262 -16.00 0.49 -19.69
C LEU A 262 -17.20 -0.43 -19.95
N GLY A 263 -16.97 -1.75 -19.88
CA GLY A 263 -18.00 -2.76 -19.77
C GLY A 263 -18.12 -3.23 -18.32
N VAL A 264 -19.32 -3.29 -17.78
CA VAL A 264 -19.61 -3.82 -16.44
C VAL A 264 -20.32 -5.13 -16.60
N VAL A 265 -19.61 -6.23 -16.29
CA VAL A 265 -20.15 -7.58 -16.41
C VAL A 265 -20.70 -8.02 -15.07
N ASN A 266 -22.01 -8.31 -15.00
CA ASN A 266 -22.72 -8.68 -13.80
C ASN A 266 -22.82 -10.21 -13.65
N PHE A 267 -22.48 -10.78 -12.49
CA PHE A 267 -22.50 -12.21 -12.26
C PHE A 267 -23.37 -12.57 -11.08
N THR A 268 -24.27 -13.54 -11.26
CA THR A 268 -25.08 -14.12 -10.20
C THR A 268 -24.30 -15.03 -9.27
N LYS A 269 -23.11 -15.51 -9.73
CA LYS A 269 -22.19 -16.37 -8.98
C LYS A 269 -20.78 -15.81 -9.01
N PHE A 270 -20.16 -15.73 -7.83
CA PHE A 270 -18.79 -15.26 -7.67
C PHE A 270 -17.79 -16.14 -8.45
N PHE A 271 -17.97 -17.45 -8.42
CA PHE A 271 -17.15 -18.39 -9.18
C PHE A 271 -17.13 -18.07 -10.67
N ALA A 272 -18.29 -17.80 -11.27
CA ALA A 272 -18.39 -17.47 -12.70
C ALA A 272 -17.66 -16.17 -13.05
N ALA A 273 -17.65 -15.17 -12.16
CA ALA A 273 -16.88 -13.95 -12.35
C ALA A 273 -15.37 -14.25 -12.41
N MET A 274 -14.87 -15.06 -11.49
CA MET A 274 -13.45 -15.40 -11.43
C MET A 274 -13.02 -16.28 -12.60
N ASP A 275 -13.83 -17.24 -13.01
CA ASP A 275 -13.56 -18.11 -14.16
C ASP A 275 -13.58 -17.34 -15.49
N SER A 276 -14.48 -16.37 -15.64
CA SER A 276 -14.59 -15.56 -16.87
C SER A 276 -13.34 -14.67 -17.12
N ALA A 277 -12.58 -14.35 -16.09
CA ALA A 277 -11.41 -13.46 -16.22
C ALA A 277 -10.40 -13.98 -17.26
N GLN A 278 -10.10 -15.30 -17.27
CA GLN A 278 -9.18 -15.92 -18.23
C GLN A 278 -9.62 -15.81 -19.70
N HIS A 279 -10.91 -15.66 -19.94
CA HIS A 279 -11.48 -15.48 -21.27
C HIS A 279 -11.50 -14.00 -21.66
N ILE A 280 -11.89 -13.12 -20.75
CA ILE A 280 -11.98 -11.67 -20.96
C ILE A 280 -10.62 -11.07 -21.30
N VAL A 281 -9.52 -11.51 -20.68
CA VAL A 281 -8.17 -10.99 -20.97
C VAL A 281 -7.72 -11.23 -22.41
N LYS A 282 -8.27 -12.25 -23.11
CA LYS A 282 -7.98 -12.51 -24.53
C LYS A 282 -8.45 -11.38 -25.43
N LEU A 283 -9.43 -10.57 -24.98
CA LEU A 283 -9.83 -9.34 -25.67
C LEU A 283 -8.83 -8.19 -25.44
N LYS A 284 -7.73 -8.41 -24.71
CA LYS A 284 -6.68 -7.44 -24.41
C LYS A 284 -7.22 -6.14 -23.77
N PRO A 285 -8.03 -6.19 -22.71
CA PRO A 285 -8.49 -5.00 -21.99
C PRO A 285 -7.30 -4.27 -21.34
N SER A 286 -7.50 -3.01 -20.97
CA SER A 286 -6.53 -2.25 -20.16
C SER A 286 -6.55 -2.69 -18.70
N ALA A 287 -7.74 -3.07 -18.20
CA ALA A 287 -7.96 -3.56 -16.84
C ALA A 287 -9.17 -4.49 -16.78
N VAL A 288 -9.16 -5.47 -15.86
CA VAL A 288 -10.34 -6.22 -15.41
C VAL A 288 -10.31 -6.27 -13.89
N GLU A 289 -11.27 -5.59 -13.26
CA GLU A 289 -11.31 -5.38 -11.81
C GLU A 289 -12.57 -6.00 -11.19
N LEU A 290 -12.39 -6.75 -10.12
CA LEU A 290 -13.49 -7.34 -9.35
C LEU A 290 -14.04 -6.33 -8.33
N VAL A 291 -15.37 -6.30 -8.21
CA VAL A 291 -16.13 -5.72 -7.10
C VAL A 291 -17.09 -6.78 -6.59
N ASP A 292 -16.97 -7.20 -5.34
CA ASP A 292 -17.78 -8.22 -4.72
C ASP A 292 -19.13 -7.70 -4.22
N ARG A 293 -20.00 -8.62 -3.79
CA ARG A 293 -21.32 -8.34 -3.23
C ARG A 293 -21.28 -7.38 -2.05
N THR A 294 -20.35 -7.58 -1.12
CA THR A 294 -20.22 -6.72 0.07
C THR A 294 -19.98 -5.26 -0.34
N MET A 295 -19.10 -5.06 -1.30
CA MET A 295 -18.75 -3.72 -1.78
C MET A 295 -19.90 -3.09 -2.59
N ILE A 296 -20.64 -3.90 -3.37
CA ILE A 296 -21.83 -3.44 -4.11
C ILE A 296 -22.90 -2.95 -3.12
N ASP A 297 -23.19 -3.72 -2.08
CA ASP A 297 -24.22 -3.39 -1.09
C ASP A 297 -23.85 -2.13 -0.30
N LEU A 298 -22.61 -2.01 0.19
CA LEU A 298 -22.12 -0.83 0.89
C LEU A 298 -22.11 0.42 0.00
N ALA A 299 -21.80 0.28 -1.29
CA ALA A 299 -21.86 1.39 -2.24
C ALA A 299 -23.30 1.84 -2.52
N ARG A 300 -24.25 0.92 -2.56
CA ARG A 300 -25.69 1.25 -2.70
C ARG A 300 -26.25 1.95 -1.47
N GLU A 301 -25.77 1.63 -0.27
CA GLU A 301 -26.16 2.32 0.96
C GLU A 301 -25.60 3.75 1.02
N ASN A 302 -24.45 4.01 0.39
CA ASN A 302 -23.80 5.31 0.41
C ASN A 302 -24.47 6.28 -0.57
N PRO A 303 -25.06 7.40 -0.12
CA PRO A 303 -25.72 8.37 -1.02
C PRO A 303 -24.86 8.91 -2.14
N ALA A 304 -23.52 8.99 -1.92
CA ALA A 304 -22.58 9.50 -2.93
C ALA A 304 -22.36 8.51 -4.08
N PHE A 305 -22.55 7.22 -3.83
CA PHE A 305 -22.24 6.15 -4.79
C PHE A 305 -23.49 5.41 -5.30
N ARG A 306 -24.62 5.54 -4.61
CA ARG A 306 -25.87 4.81 -4.93
C ARG A 306 -26.23 4.92 -6.41
N LYS A 307 -26.34 6.12 -6.91
CA LYS A 307 -26.79 6.37 -8.31
C LYS A 307 -25.89 5.70 -9.34
N VAL A 308 -24.57 5.79 -9.18
CA VAL A 308 -23.63 5.16 -10.13
C VAL A 308 -23.65 3.64 -10.02
N MET A 309 -23.80 3.09 -8.81
CA MET A 309 -23.95 1.64 -8.64
C MET A 309 -25.23 1.12 -9.29
N GLU A 310 -26.37 1.80 -9.14
CA GLU A 310 -27.61 1.43 -9.79
C GLU A 310 -27.49 1.45 -11.33
N THR A 311 -26.74 2.37 -11.91
CA THR A 311 -26.48 2.40 -13.37
C THR A 311 -25.51 1.31 -13.82
N ALA A 312 -24.72 0.74 -12.94
CA ALA A 312 -23.77 -0.35 -13.22
C ALA A 312 -24.42 -1.74 -13.20
N LEU A 313 -25.63 -1.87 -12.63
CA LEU A 313 -26.34 -3.13 -12.53
C LEU A 313 -27.29 -3.33 -13.71
N VAL A 314 -27.40 -4.57 -14.21
CA VAL A 314 -28.32 -4.93 -15.32
C VAL A 314 -29.76 -4.67 -14.94
N ASP A 315 -30.17 -5.04 -13.72
CA ASP A 315 -31.48 -4.76 -13.17
C ASP A 315 -31.34 -4.44 -11.68
N PRO A 316 -31.32 -3.16 -11.30
CA PRO A 316 -31.16 -2.75 -9.90
C PRO A 316 -32.34 -3.18 -8.99
N ASN A 317 -33.46 -3.64 -9.56
CA ASN A 317 -34.64 -4.11 -8.82
C ASN A 317 -34.60 -5.64 -8.57
N ARG A 318 -33.70 -6.36 -9.23
CA ARG A 318 -33.47 -7.78 -9.00
C ARG A 318 -32.49 -8.01 -7.85
N ALA A 319 -32.30 -9.29 -7.51
CA ALA A 319 -31.26 -9.66 -6.53
C ALA A 319 -29.90 -9.11 -6.96
N THR A 320 -29.19 -8.45 -6.02
CA THR A 320 -27.84 -7.90 -6.25
C THR A 320 -26.92 -9.04 -6.73
N PRO A 321 -26.10 -8.83 -7.79
CA PRO A 321 -25.14 -9.82 -8.25
C PRO A 321 -24.11 -10.17 -7.14
N GLU A 322 -23.59 -11.39 -7.17
CA GLU A 322 -22.51 -11.78 -6.23
C GLU A 322 -21.20 -11.06 -6.55
N ALA A 323 -21.00 -10.67 -7.82
CA ALA A 323 -19.84 -9.92 -8.26
C ALA A 323 -20.13 -9.14 -9.55
N ILE A 324 -19.37 -8.04 -9.76
CA ILE A 324 -19.23 -7.42 -11.06
C ILE A 324 -17.76 -7.35 -11.46
N LEU A 325 -17.48 -7.48 -12.77
CA LEU A 325 -16.18 -7.20 -13.35
C LEU A 325 -16.22 -5.89 -14.14
N LEU A 326 -15.30 -4.98 -13.83
CA LEU A 326 -15.09 -3.73 -14.55
C LEU A 326 -14.04 -3.97 -15.64
N VAL A 327 -14.45 -3.99 -16.90
CA VAL A 327 -13.59 -4.28 -18.06
C VAL A 327 -13.33 -2.99 -18.82
N GLU A 328 -12.13 -2.41 -18.67
CA GLU A 328 -11.74 -1.15 -19.35
C GLU A 328 -11.00 -1.44 -20.64
N PHE A 329 -11.37 -0.73 -21.71
CA PHE A 329 -10.58 -0.62 -22.92
C PHE A 329 -10.14 0.82 -23.14
N SER A 330 -8.90 1.03 -23.56
CA SER A 330 -8.34 2.36 -23.83
C SER A 330 -7.61 2.38 -25.19
N GLY A 331 -7.59 3.54 -25.85
CA GLY A 331 -6.95 3.66 -27.16
C GLY A 331 -7.13 5.03 -27.79
N GLU A 332 -6.74 5.13 -29.07
CA GLU A 332 -6.72 6.38 -29.84
C GLU A 332 -8.05 6.67 -30.53
N GLU A 333 -8.83 5.64 -30.91
CA GLU A 333 -10.06 5.76 -31.67
C GLU A 333 -11.28 5.24 -30.89
N HIS A 334 -12.24 6.12 -30.59
CA HIS A 334 -13.42 5.78 -29.80
C HIS A 334 -14.28 4.69 -30.45
N ALA A 335 -14.45 4.73 -31.79
CA ALA A 335 -15.27 3.76 -32.52
C ALA A 335 -14.71 2.32 -32.38
N SER A 336 -13.38 2.14 -32.41
CA SER A 336 -12.76 0.85 -32.23
C SER A 336 -12.97 0.31 -30.81
N LEU A 337 -13.03 1.18 -29.81
CA LEU A 337 -13.29 0.81 -28.42
C LEU A 337 -14.75 0.37 -28.19
N ILE A 338 -15.71 1.02 -28.87
CA ILE A 338 -17.12 0.59 -28.84
C ILE A 338 -17.25 -0.83 -29.40
N LYS A 339 -16.58 -1.13 -30.53
CA LYS A 339 -16.57 -2.50 -31.08
C LYS A 339 -16.04 -3.52 -30.07
N ARG A 340 -15.00 -3.16 -29.30
CA ARG A 340 -14.47 -4.06 -28.25
C ARG A 340 -15.46 -4.30 -27.10
N LEU A 341 -16.37 -3.34 -26.81
CA LEU A 341 -17.49 -3.58 -25.89
C LEU A 341 -18.50 -4.56 -26.51
N ASP A 342 -18.73 -4.50 -27.85
CA ASP A 342 -19.58 -5.46 -28.54
C ASP A 342 -18.95 -6.86 -28.54
N ASP A 343 -17.63 -6.95 -28.74
CA ASP A 343 -16.89 -8.20 -28.63
C ASP A 343 -16.98 -8.80 -27.21
N LEU A 344 -16.95 -7.96 -26.18
CA LEU A 344 -17.16 -8.39 -24.78
C LEU A 344 -18.58 -8.96 -24.58
N VAL A 345 -19.60 -8.31 -25.12
CA VAL A 345 -21.00 -8.81 -25.04
C VAL A 345 -21.12 -10.17 -25.71
N SER A 346 -20.55 -10.32 -26.91
CA SER A 346 -20.55 -11.57 -27.65
C SER A 346 -19.83 -12.69 -26.89
N LEU A 347 -18.64 -12.41 -26.35
CA LEU A 347 -17.88 -13.37 -25.55
C LEU A 347 -18.71 -13.83 -24.32
N MET A 348 -19.39 -12.91 -23.63
CA MET A 348 -20.19 -13.28 -22.47
C MET A 348 -21.39 -14.14 -22.86
N GLY A 349 -22.01 -13.89 -24.02
CA GLY A 349 -23.04 -14.78 -24.60
C GLY A 349 -22.49 -16.20 -24.90
N ASP A 350 -21.30 -16.29 -25.54
CA ASP A 350 -20.64 -17.57 -25.84
C ASP A 350 -20.31 -18.37 -24.55
N LEU A 351 -20.11 -17.66 -23.43
CA LEU A 351 -19.90 -18.27 -22.10
C LEU A 351 -21.21 -18.56 -21.35
N GLY A 352 -22.37 -18.42 -21.99
CA GLY A 352 -23.68 -18.66 -21.40
C GLY A 352 -24.12 -17.61 -20.37
N GLN A 353 -23.58 -16.38 -20.47
CA GLN A 353 -23.89 -15.25 -19.61
C GLN A 353 -24.58 -14.14 -20.41
N ASP A 354 -25.68 -14.46 -21.08
CA ASP A 354 -26.39 -13.50 -21.91
C ASP A 354 -26.95 -12.33 -21.13
N GLY A 355 -26.87 -11.11 -21.70
CA GLY A 355 -27.47 -9.91 -21.14
C GLY A 355 -26.82 -9.42 -19.84
N CYS A 356 -25.65 -9.93 -19.44
CA CYS A 356 -24.99 -9.56 -18.19
C CYS A 356 -24.11 -8.29 -18.29
N VAL A 357 -23.92 -7.71 -19.49
CA VAL A 357 -22.98 -6.60 -19.71
C VAL A 357 -23.71 -5.25 -19.79
N VAL A 358 -23.35 -4.32 -18.92
CA VAL A 358 -23.73 -2.90 -19.01
C VAL A 358 -22.60 -2.12 -19.68
N LYS A 359 -22.86 -1.46 -20.80
CA LYS A 359 -21.88 -0.63 -21.52
C LYS A 359 -21.88 0.78 -20.96
N MET A 360 -20.69 1.30 -20.61
CA MET A 360 -20.48 2.69 -20.15
C MET A 360 -19.47 3.39 -21.08
N PRO A 361 -19.94 3.96 -22.20
CA PRO A 361 -19.04 4.64 -23.15
C PRO A 361 -18.65 6.04 -22.70
N ASP A 362 -19.38 6.67 -21.79
CA ASP A 362 -19.13 8.04 -21.34
C ASP A 362 -18.13 8.12 -20.18
N GLU A 363 -17.27 9.14 -20.20
CA GLU A 363 -16.16 9.30 -19.24
C GLU A 363 -16.67 9.60 -17.82
N ALA A 364 -17.83 10.29 -17.68
CA ALA A 364 -18.33 10.69 -16.36
C ALA A 364 -18.79 9.48 -15.55
N SER A 365 -19.58 8.57 -16.17
CA SER A 365 -20.03 7.33 -15.55
C SER A 365 -18.86 6.39 -15.20
N GLN A 366 -17.88 6.26 -16.11
CA GLN A 366 -16.67 5.48 -15.87
C GLN A 366 -15.91 6.01 -14.66
N LYS A 367 -15.64 7.32 -14.61
CA LYS A 367 -14.92 7.96 -13.50
C LYS A 367 -15.64 7.75 -12.17
N ALA A 368 -16.96 7.92 -12.15
CA ALA A 368 -17.76 7.74 -10.95
C ALA A 368 -17.69 6.29 -10.43
N LEU A 369 -17.73 5.29 -11.31
CA LEU A 369 -17.63 3.88 -10.92
C LEU A 369 -16.21 3.50 -10.47
N TRP A 370 -15.16 4.05 -11.11
CA TRP A 370 -13.79 3.88 -10.66
C TRP A 370 -13.54 4.48 -9.27
N GLU A 371 -14.22 5.59 -8.90
CA GLU A 371 -14.14 6.14 -7.54
C GLU A 371 -14.77 5.17 -6.51
N VAL A 372 -15.86 4.48 -6.85
CA VAL A 372 -16.40 3.40 -5.99
C VAL A 372 -15.37 2.30 -5.77
N ARG A 373 -14.74 1.81 -6.86
CA ARG A 373 -13.70 0.76 -6.78
C ARG A 373 -12.51 1.19 -5.92
N LYS A 374 -12.03 2.42 -6.05
CA LYS A 374 -10.94 2.97 -5.24
C LYS A 374 -11.33 3.16 -3.77
N ALA A 375 -12.58 3.53 -3.50
CA ALA A 375 -13.07 3.72 -2.14
C ALA A 375 -13.26 2.39 -1.39
N GLY A 376 -13.40 1.26 -2.10
CA GLY A 376 -13.76 -0.04 -1.55
C GLY A 376 -12.86 -0.51 -0.41
N LEU A 377 -11.53 -0.45 -0.55
CA LEU A 377 -10.60 -0.78 0.53
C LEU A 377 -10.90 0.02 1.80
N ASN A 378 -11.13 1.30 1.65
CA ASN A 378 -11.32 2.21 2.78
C ASN A 378 -12.68 2.00 3.46
N ILE A 379 -13.69 1.67 2.67
CA ILE A 379 -15.02 1.33 3.19
C ILE A 379 -14.93 0.07 4.05
N MET A 380 -14.27 -0.98 3.58
CA MET A 380 -14.07 -2.21 4.34
C MET A 380 -13.23 -2.00 5.60
N MET A 381 -12.19 -1.15 5.55
CA MET A 381 -11.37 -0.80 6.72
C MET A 381 -12.10 0.09 7.74
N SER A 382 -13.28 0.60 7.43
CA SER A 382 -14.09 1.43 8.34
C SER A 382 -14.96 0.62 9.30
N LEU A 383 -14.93 -0.71 9.25
CA LEU A 383 -15.65 -1.57 10.19
C LEU A 383 -15.40 -1.16 11.63
N ARG A 384 -16.47 -1.03 12.44
CA ARG A 384 -16.38 -0.77 13.87
C ARG A 384 -16.14 -2.08 14.62
N GLY A 385 -15.73 -1.99 15.88
CA GLY A 385 -15.39 -3.14 16.70
C GLY A 385 -13.92 -3.55 16.58
N ASP A 386 -13.52 -4.61 17.27
CA ASP A 386 -12.13 -5.07 17.36
C ASP A 386 -11.74 -6.01 16.22
N GLY A 387 -12.69 -6.71 15.61
CA GLY A 387 -12.48 -7.47 14.39
C GLY A 387 -12.25 -6.53 13.21
N LYS A 388 -11.10 -6.65 12.56
CA LYS A 388 -10.68 -5.82 11.41
C LYS A 388 -10.21 -6.68 10.26
N PRO A 389 -10.41 -6.24 9.01
CA PRO A 389 -9.74 -6.86 7.87
C PRO A 389 -8.22 -6.77 8.04
N VAL A 390 -7.53 -7.91 8.02
CA VAL A 390 -6.08 -7.98 8.25
C VAL A 390 -5.34 -8.34 6.96
N SER A 391 -4.31 -7.56 6.63
CA SER A 391 -3.49 -7.74 5.44
C SER A 391 -2.31 -8.67 5.73
N PHE A 392 -2.34 -9.91 5.20
CA PHE A 392 -1.21 -10.84 5.28
C PHE A 392 -1.19 -11.88 4.12
N ILE A 393 -2.35 -12.24 3.58
CA ILE A 393 -2.49 -13.12 2.41
C ILE A 393 -3.26 -12.45 1.26
N GLU A 394 -3.51 -11.16 1.37
CA GLU A 394 -4.39 -10.39 0.49
C GLU A 394 -3.83 -10.11 -0.89
N ASP A 395 -2.64 -10.56 -1.19
CA ASP A 395 -1.88 -10.16 -2.38
C ASP A 395 -1.38 -11.36 -3.18
N CYS A 396 -1.88 -12.55 -2.87
CA CYS A 396 -1.51 -13.74 -3.62
C CYS A 396 -1.98 -13.65 -5.08
N ALA A 397 -1.11 -14.02 -5.99
CA ALA A 397 -1.41 -14.09 -7.42
C ALA A 397 -1.34 -15.54 -7.90
N VAL A 398 -2.32 -15.98 -8.69
CA VAL A 398 -2.37 -17.32 -9.28
C VAL A 398 -2.59 -17.23 -10.80
N PRO A 399 -2.21 -18.26 -11.59
CA PRO A 399 -2.56 -18.33 -13.00
C PRO A 399 -4.07 -18.18 -13.18
N LEU A 400 -4.49 -17.49 -14.23
CA LEU A 400 -5.90 -17.11 -14.44
C LEU A 400 -6.84 -18.31 -14.53
N GLU A 401 -6.39 -19.41 -15.10
CA GLU A 401 -7.13 -20.68 -15.21
C GLU A 401 -7.45 -21.30 -13.84
N HIS A 402 -6.73 -20.91 -12.79
CA HIS A 402 -6.94 -21.41 -11.43
C HIS A 402 -7.62 -20.39 -10.49
N LEU A 403 -7.93 -19.19 -10.99
CA LEU A 403 -8.42 -18.11 -10.14
C LEU A 403 -9.74 -18.45 -9.43
N ALA A 404 -10.69 -19.05 -10.13
CA ALA A 404 -11.99 -19.45 -9.56
C ALA A 404 -11.86 -20.56 -8.52
N GLU A 405 -11.06 -21.59 -8.80
CA GLU A 405 -10.83 -22.69 -7.85
C GLU A 405 -10.07 -22.21 -6.61
N TYR A 406 -9.06 -21.35 -6.81
CA TYR A 406 -8.29 -20.79 -5.71
C TYR A 406 -9.14 -19.95 -4.76
N THR A 407 -10.00 -19.07 -5.30
CA THR A 407 -10.89 -18.24 -4.46
C THR A 407 -11.91 -19.08 -3.68
N THR A 408 -12.40 -20.17 -4.27
CA THR A 408 -13.30 -21.12 -3.59
C THR A 408 -12.56 -21.81 -2.44
N ALA A 409 -11.40 -22.39 -2.71
CA ALA A 409 -10.61 -23.08 -1.69
C ALA A 409 -10.18 -22.15 -0.54
N LEU A 410 -9.86 -20.89 -0.85
CA LEU A 410 -9.50 -19.90 0.17
C LEU A 410 -10.72 -19.48 1.02
N SER A 411 -11.91 -19.39 0.42
CA SER A 411 -13.16 -19.14 1.17
C SER A 411 -13.46 -20.28 2.16
N GLU A 412 -13.18 -21.54 1.78
CA GLU A 412 -13.32 -22.67 2.68
C GLU A 412 -12.31 -22.62 3.85
N VAL A 413 -11.07 -22.13 3.60
CA VAL A 413 -10.10 -21.87 4.68
C VAL A 413 -10.71 -20.89 5.69
N PHE A 414 -11.24 -19.76 5.25
CA PHE A 414 -11.83 -18.78 6.15
C PHE A 414 -13.00 -19.35 6.95
N ALA A 415 -13.88 -20.13 6.32
CA ALA A 415 -15.01 -20.75 6.99
C ALA A 415 -14.54 -21.70 8.13
N ARG A 416 -13.48 -22.50 7.91
CA ARG A 416 -12.88 -23.34 8.94
C ARG A 416 -12.37 -22.55 10.14
N HIS A 417 -11.82 -21.37 9.89
CA HIS A 417 -11.30 -20.46 10.93
C HIS A 417 -12.35 -19.47 11.46
N ARG A 418 -13.65 -19.73 11.21
CA ARG A 418 -14.77 -18.92 11.72
C ARG A 418 -14.64 -17.43 11.40
N THR A 419 -14.16 -17.13 10.19
CA THR A 419 -14.07 -15.79 9.66
C THR A 419 -14.53 -15.76 8.21
N ARG A 420 -14.63 -14.57 7.64
CA ARG A 420 -14.90 -14.35 6.22
C ARG A 420 -13.87 -13.38 5.64
N GLY A 421 -13.64 -13.47 4.35
CA GLY A 421 -12.82 -12.54 3.61
C GLY A 421 -13.65 -11.41 2.99
N THR A 422 -13.08 -10.23 2.89
CA THR A 422 -13.56 -9.16 2.01
C THR A 422 -12.79 -9.25 0.70
N TRP A 423 -13.48 -9.17 -0.46
CA TRP A 423 -12.88 -9.48 -1.74
C TRP A 423 -12.90 -8.30 -2.69
N TYR A 424 -11.75 -7.98 -3.25
CA TYR A 424 -11.61 -7.27 -4.51
C TYR A 424 -10.35 -7.78 -5.20
N ALA A 425 -10.22 -7.60 -6.51
CA ALA A 425 -9.11 -8.20 -7.23
C ALA A 425 -8.75 -7.42 -8.50
N HIS A 426 -7.48 -7.51 -8.85
CA HIS A 426 -7.02 -7.27 -10.20
C HIS A 426 -7.18 -8.58 -10.98
N ALA A 427 -8.44 -8.87 -11.37
CA ALA A 427 -8.80 -10.15 -11.96
C ALA A 427 -8.07 -10.42 -13.27
N SER A 428 -7.69 -9.37 -14.03
CA SER A 428 -6.92 -9.48 -15.26
C SER A 428 -5.54 -10.13 -15.12
N VAL A 429 -4.99 -10.19 -13.91
CA VAL A 429 -3.62 -10.66 -13.65
C VAL A 429 -3.58 -11.67 -12.49
N GLY A 430 -4.74 -12.21 -12.11
CA GLY A 430 -4.86 -13.24 -11.10
C GLY A 430 -4.50 -12.80 -9.68
N THR A 431 -4.40 -11.49 -9.39
CA THR A 431 -4.03 -10.96 -8.07
C THR A 431 -5.27 -10.62 -7.26
N LEU A 432 -5.37 -11.22 -6.08
CA LEU A 432 -6.48 -11.05 -5.17
C LEU A 432 -6.14 -10.05 -4.06
N HIS A 433 -7.15 -9.29 -3.63
CA HIS A 433 -7.08 -8.54 -2.38
C HIS A 433 -8.16 -9.06 -1.45
N VAL A 434 -7.79 -10.06 -0.65
CA VAL A 434 -8.69 -10.67 0.31
C VAL A 434 -8.15 -10.48 1.72
N ARG A 435 -9.00 -10.03 2.63
CA ARG A 435 -8.61 -9.80 4.01
C ARG A 435 -9.59 -10.50 4.95
N PRO A 436 -9.14 -11.53 5.66
CA PRO A 436 -9.96 -12.12 6.72
C PRO A 436 -10.12 -11.13 7.87
N ILE A 437 -11.30 -11.16 8.50
CA ILE A 437 -11.66 -10.32 9.63
C ILE A 437 -11.16 -10.99 10.90
N LEU A 438 -10.16 -10.41 11.57
CA LEU A 438 -9.53 -10.98 12.77
C LEU A 438 -9.44 -9.93 13.89
N ASP A 439 -9.58 -10.39 15.14
CA ASP A 439 -9.31 -9.58 16.33
C ASP A 439 -7.85 -9.74 16.76
N MET A 440 -7.01 -8.82 16.31
CA MET A 440 -5.55 -8.86 16.57
C MET A 440 -5.18 -8.47 18.02
N ARG A 441 -6.14 -8.07 18.85
CA ARG A 441 -5.91 -7.81 20.28
C ARG A 441 -5.95 -9.09 21.12
N ARG A 442 -6.67 -10.12 20.63
CA ARG A 442 -6.89 -11.40 21.32
C ARG A 442 -6.13 -12.53 20.62
N ASP A 443 -6.84 -13.47 20.09
CA ASP A 443 -6.33 -14.70 19.48
C ASP A 443 -6.14 -14.61 17.95
N GLY A 444 -6.44 -13.46 17.37
CA GLY A 444 -6.33 -13.24 15.92
C GLY A 444 -4.95 -13.55 15.33
N ALA A 445 -3.88 -13.44 16.12
CA ALA A 445 -2.53 -13.82 15.66
C ALA A 445 -2.40 -15.33 15.41
N VAL A 446 -3.07 -16.17 16.22
CA VAL A 446 -3.08 -17.63 16.03
C VAL A 446 -3.84 -17.98 14.75
N ALA A 447 -5.06 -17.47 14.60
CA ALA A 447 -5.85 -17.66 13.39
C ALA A 447 -5.12 -17.13 12.15
N MET A 448 -4.43 -15.98 12.25
CA MET A 448 -3.61 -15.40 11.17
C MET A 448 -2.52 -16.39 10.72
N ARG A 449 -1.79 -17.01 11.66
CA ARG A 449 -0.75 -18.00 11.38
C ARG A 449 -1.33 -19.23 10.68
N GLU A 450 -2.41 -19.79 11.22
CA GLU A 450 -3.04 -20.99 10.67
C GLU A 450 -3.58 -20.74 9.26
N ILE A 451 -4.28 -19.63 9.05
CA ILE A 451 -4.78 -19.22 7.73
C ILE A 451 -3.61 -19.00 6.75
N ALA A 452 -2.51 -18.38 7.19
CA ALA A 452 -1.35 -18.17 6.33
C ALA A 452 -0.69 -19.49 5.90
N ASN A 453 -0.59 -20.48 6.80
CA ASN A 453 -0.08 -21.80 6.48
C ASN A 453 -0.93 -22.51 5.42
N GLU A 454 -2.26 -22.49 5.56
CA GLU A 454 -3.16 -23.10 4.60
C GLU A 454 -3.18 -22.32 3.26
N ALA A 455 -3.25 -20.99 3.29
CA ALA A 455 -3.22 -20.15 2.09
C ALA A 455 -1.92 -20.30 1.30
N SER A 456 -0.76 -20.38 1.98
CA SER A 456 0.51 -20.60 1.32
C SER A 456 0.57 -21.97 0.62
N ALA A 457 0.01 -23.02 1.24
CA ALA A 457 -0.08 -24.34 0.62
C ALA A 457 -0.96 -24.31 -0.65
N LEU A 458 -2.09 -23.56 -0.63
CA LEU A 458 -2.93 -23.35 -1.81
C LEU A 458 -2.18 -22.61 -2.93
N VAL A 459 -1.47 -21.52 -2.60
CA VAL A 459 -0.66 -20.77 -3.59
C VAL A 459 0.34 -21.68 -4.28
N ARG A 460 1.03 -22.54 -3.53
CA ARG A 460 1.98 -23.51 -4.08
C ARG A 460 1.28 -24.55 -4.96
N ARG A 461 0.13 -25.09 -4.52
CA ARG A 461 -0.69 -26.03 -5.30
C ARG A 461 -1.07 -25.46 -6.65
N PHE A 462 -1.45 -24.19 -6.69
CA PHE A 462 -1.84 -23.48 -7.93
C PHE A 462 -0.66 -22.78 -8.63
N LYS A 463 0.59 -23.06 -8.24
CA LYS A 463 1.82 -22.49 -8.85
C LYS A 463 1.84 -20.96 -8.89
N GLY A 464 1.24 -20.33 -7.89
CA GLY A 464 1.13 -18.89 -7.76
C GLY A 464 2.32 -18.24 -7.06
N ALA A 465 2.22 -16.92 -6.87
CA ALA A 465 3.12 -16.10 -6.05
C ALA A 465 2.42 -15.68 -4.76
N PHE A 466 3.10 -15.84 -3.62
CA PHE A 466 2.56 -15.45 -2.31
C PHE A 466 2.53 -13.92 -2.12
N SER A 467 3.39 -13.17 -2.81
CA SER A 467 3.39 -11.71 -2.90
C SER A 467 3.29 -11.27 -4.35
N GLY A 468 2.17 -10.65 -4.72
CA GLY A 468 1.87 -10.19 -6.07
C GLY A 468 2.29 -8.74 -6.33
N GLU A 469 2.00 -7.80 -5.40
CA GLU A 469 2.30 -6.37 -5.59
C GLU A 469 2.69 -5.59 -4.33
N HIS A 470 2.25 -6.04 -3.11
CA HIS A 470 2.46 -5.28 -1.87
C HIS A 470 3.84 -5.45 -1.26
N GLY A 471 4.64 -6.39 -1.76
CA GLY A 471 5.96 -6.72 -1.24
C GLY A 471 5.92 -7.69 -0.06
N ASP A 472 7.08 -8.02 0.47
CA ASP A 472 7.23 -9.00 1.56
C ASP A 472 7.12 -8.35 2.94
N GLY A 473 7.88 -7.29 3.20
CA GLY A 473 7.90 -6.59 4.47
C GLY A 473 8.17 -7.51 5.66
N LEU A 474 7.52 -7.25 6.79
CA LEU A 474 7.54 -8.13 7.97
C LEU A 474 6.55 -9.28 7.84
N VAL A 475 5.46 -9.09 7.10
CA VAL A 475 4.34 -10.03 7.06
C VAL A 475 4.58 -11.24 6.16
N ARG A 476 5.41 -11.10 5.11
CA ARG A 476 5.63 -12.17 4.12
C ARG A 476 7.07 -12.61 3.96
N SER A 477 8.04 -11.91 4.51
CA SER A 477 9.46 -12.23 4.32
C SER A 477 9.83 -13.63 4.81
N GLU A 478 9.20 -14.18 5.85
CA GLU A 478 9.44 -15.57 6.28
C GLU A 478 9.02 -16.59 5.22
N TRP A 479 8.06 -16.22 4.34
CA TRP A 479 7.54 -17.08 3.28
C TRP A 479 8.41 -17.07 2.02
N VAL A 480 9.39 -16.18 1.92
CA VAL A 480 10.34 -16.11 0.78
C VAL A 480 11.10 -17.43 0.66
N ARG A 481 11.71 -17.92 1.75
CA ARG A 481 12.39 -19.23 1.77
C ARG A 481 11.44 -20.36 1.40
N TRP A 482 10.20 -20.32 1.89
CA TRP A 482 9.17 -21.31 1.56
C TRP A 482 8.78 -21.26 0.07
N GLN A 483 8.65 -20.06 -0.51
CA GLN A 483 8.28 -19.85 -1.91
C GLN A 483 9.40 -20.31 -2.86
N PHE A 484 10.63 -19.92 -2.61
CA PHE A 484 11.76 -20.05 -3.54
C PHE A 484 12.70 -21.22 -3.24
N GLY A 485 12.58 -21.81 -2.05
CA GLY A 485 13.46 -22.90 -1.59
C GLY A 485 14.80 -22.41 -1.05
N ASP A 486 15.53 -23.32 -0.40
CA ASP A 486 16.76 -22.99 0.35
C ASP A 486 17.87 -22.42 -0.53
N ARG A 487 18.04 -22.95 -1.75
CA ARG A 487 19.12 -22.50 -2.66
C ARG A 487 18.93 -21.07 -3.14
N LEU A 488 17.71 -20.70 -3.54
CA LEU A 488 17.43 -19.32 -3.94
C LEU A 488 17.38 -18.37 -2.74
N ASN A 489 16.91 -18.82 -1.58
CA ASN A 489 17.02 -18.03 -0.36
C ASN A 489 18.48 -17.69 -0.05
N LEU A 490 19.40 -18.66 -0.18
CA LEU A 490 20.84 -18.41 -0.04
C LEU A 490 21.35 -17.41 -1.09
N ALA A 491 20.89 -17.51 -2.35
CA ALA A 491 21.24 -16.56 -3.39
C ALA A 491 20.75 -15.15 -3.06
N PHE A 492 19.55 -14.99 -2.50
CA PHE A 492 19.03 -13.70 -2.03
C PHE A 492 19.87 -13.16 -0.86
N GLU A 493 20.30 -13.98 0.07
CA GLU A 493 21.21 -13.58 1.14
C GLU A 493 22.59 -13.15 0.59
N GLN A 494 23.16 -13.89 -0.38
CA GLN A 494 24.40 -13.50 -1.04
C GLN A 494 24.26 -12.16 -1.80
N LEU A 495 23.13 -11.91 -2.45
CA LEU A 495 22.84 -10.66 -3.11
C LEU A 495 22.75 -9.52 -2.08
N LYS A 496 22.01 -9.71 -0.99
CA LYS A 496 21.95 -8.75 0.12
C LYS A 496 23.34 -8.42 0.65
N ASP A 497 24.18 -9.44 0.94
CA ASP A 497 25.51 -9.25 1.49
C ASP A 497 26.48 -8.60 0.49
N ALA A 498 26.27 -8.79 -0.81
CA ALA A 498 27.05 -8.08 -1.84
C ALA A 498 26.79 -6.58 -1.85
N PHE A 499 25.54 -6.14 -1.62
CA PHE A 499 25.16 -4.73 -1.53
C PHE A 499 25.42 -4.13 -0.14
N ASP A 500 25.15 -4.88 0.92
CA ASP A 500 25.14 -4.43 2.31
C ASP A 500 25.81 -5.47 3.23
N PRO A 501 27.14 -5.56 3.22
CA PRO A 501 27.88 -6.56 3.99
C PRO A 501 27.77 -6.38 5.51
N GLN A 502 27.39 -5.20 5.99
CA GLN A 502 27.20 -4.90 7.41
C GLN A 502 25.76 -5.13 7.90
N GLY A 503 24.81 -5.39 6.99
CA GLY A 503 23.41 -5.60 7.34
C GLY A 503 22.68 -4.35 7.87
N LEU A 504 23.10 -3.15 7.47
CA LEU A 504 22.55 -1.88 7.94
C LEU A 504 21.23 -1.50 7.23
N MET A 505 21.07 -1.89 5.96
CA MET A 505 19.94 -1.45 5.14
C MET A 505 18.70 -2.25 5.45
N ASN A 506 17.73 -1.65 6.12
CA ASN A 506 16.39 -2.16 6.44
C ASN A 506 16.36 -3.65 6.80
N PRO A 507 17.08 -4.10 7.83
CA PRO A 507 17.25 -5.52 8.16
C PRO A 507 15.92 -6.21 8.53
N GLY A 508 15.89 -7.54 8.37
CA GLY A 508 14.76 -8.38 8.74
C GLY A 508 13.61 -8.38 7.73
N LYS A 509 13.83 -7.91 6.50
CA LYS A 509 12.88 -7.95 5.39
C LYS A 509 13.50 -8.64 4.19
N ILE A 510 12.70 -9.38 3.46
CA ILE A 510 13.03 -10.23 2.31
C ILE A 510 13.91 -11.43 2.74
N VAL A 511 15.03 -11.20 3.39
CA VAL A 511 15.94 -12.23 3.90
C VAL A 511 16.16 -12.09 5.41
N ARG A 512 16.47 -13.19 6.09
CA ARG A 512 16.73 -13.24 7.53
C ARG A 512 15.59 -12.62 8.35
N ALA A 513 14.37 -12.93 7.93
CA ALA A 513 13.14 -12.36 8.49
C ALA A 513 12.80 -12.94 9.87
N THR A 514 12.05 -12.16 10.64
CA THR A 514 11.34 -12.64 11.83
C THR A 514 10.03 -13.34 11.44
N ASN A 515 9.45 -14.08 12.39
CA ASN A 515 8.12 -14.66 12.18
C ASN A 515 7.06 -13.56 12.07
N MET A 516 6.11 -13.75 11.15
CA MET A 516 5.05 -12.76 10.90
C MET A 516 4.12 -12.50 12.09
N ASP A 517 3.98 -13.50 12.98
CA ASP A 517 3.11 -13.47 14.16
C ASP A 517 3.85 -13.15 15.47
N GLN A 518 5.04 -12.57 15.38
CA GLN A 518 5.77 -12.08 16.55
C GLN A 518 5.03 -10.91 17.17
N ARG A 519 4.20 -11.19 18.20
CA ARG A 519 3.23 -10.25 18.79
C ARG A 519 3.86 -9.02 19.42
N GLU A 520 5.11 -9.09 19.86
CA GLU A 520 5.87 -7.96 20.42
C GLU A 520 6.07 -6.85 19.39
N LEU A 521 6.03 -7.19 18.12
CA LEU A 521 6.15 -6.25 17.01
C LEU A 521 4.80 -5.69 16.54
N PHE A 522 3.68 -6.15 17.12
CA PHE A 522 2.36 -5.70 16.71
C PHE A 522 2.00 -4.33 17.26
N ARG A 523 1.15 -3.62 16.53
CA ARG A 523 0.51 -2.37 16.99
C ARG A 523 -0.27 -2.60 18.29
N TYR A 524 -0.90 -3.77 18.43
CA TYR A 524 -1.60 -4.26 19.61
C TYR A 524 -0.79 -5.37 20.29
N ARG A 525 0.42 -5.02 20.77
CA ARG A 525 1.32 -5.93 21.46
C ARG A 525 0.72 -6.46 22.76
N PRO A 526 1.24 -7.55 23.33
CA PRO A 526 0.78 -8.04 24.64
C PRO A 526 0.76 -6.93 25.70
N GLY A 527 -0.35 -6.83 26.44
CA GLY A 527 -0.54 -5.78 27.44
C GLY A 527 -0.98 -4.41 26.88
N TYR A 528 -1.21 -4.27 25.58
CA TYR A 528 -1.77 -3.05 25.01
C TYR A 528 -3.20 -2.82 25.54
N ALA A 529 -3.42 -1.65 26.16
CA ALA A 529 -4.74 -1.21 26.63
C ALA A 529 -4.82 0.31 26.59
N MET A 530 -6.01 0.84 26.39
CA MET A 530 -6.29 2.25 26.61
C MET A 530 -6.38 2.54 28.12
N GLN A 531 -5.89 3.71 28.53
CA GLN A 531 -6.08 4.21 29.89
C GLN A 531 -7.55 4.51 30.14
N SER A 532 -8.05 4.15 31.33
CA SER A 532 -9.41 4.47 31.71
C SER A 532 -9.63 6.00 31.80
N MET A 533 -10.69 6.47 31.17
CA MET A 533 -11.06 7.89 31.26
C MET A 533 -12.57 8.08 31.13
N GLN A 534 -13.06 9.09 31.85
CA GLN A 534 -14.41 9.57 31.70
C GLN A 534 -14.44 10.59 30.56
N THR A 535 -15.12 10.29 29.47
CA THR A 535 -15.21 11.21 28.34
C THR A 535 -16.16 12.38 28.60
N ALA A 536 -15.92 13.51 27.91
CA ALA A 536 -16.81 14.67 27.97
C ALA A 536 -17.88 14.59 26.83
N LEU A 537 -17.57 13.91 25.78
CA LEU A 537 -18.46 13.70 24.63
C LEU A 537 -18.91 12.24 24.57
N ASP A 538 -20.06 12.00 23.95
CA ASP A 538 -20.54 10.65 23.68
C ASP A 538 -19.72 9.99 22.56
N TRP A 539 -19.06 8.86 22.86
CA TRP A 539 -18.32 8.01 21.96
C TRP A 539 -18.89 6.57 21.91
N SER A 540 -20.03 6.33 22.55
CA SER A 540 -20.63 5.00 22.70
C SER A 540 -20.80 4.25 21.37
N THR A 541 -21.06 4.97 20.27
CA THR A 541 -21.19 4.40 18.93
C THR A 541 -19.91 3.75 18.41
N TRP A 542 -18.75 4.04 18.99
CA TRP A 542 -17.48 3.39 18.70
C TRP A 542 -17.15 2.28 19.69
N ASP A 543 -17.75 2.30 20.88
CA ASP A 543 -17.59 1.27 21.90
C ASP A 543 -18.50 0.08 21.63
N VAL A 544 -18.16 -0.67 20.59
CA VAL A 544 -18.88 -1.86 20.11
C VAL A 544 -17.91 -2.99 19.83
N GLN A 545 -18.41 -4.22 19.81
CA GLN A 545 -17.76 -5.39 19.24
C GLN A 545 -18.48 -5.78 17.95
N ASN A 546 -17.78 -6.41 17.02
CA ASN A 546 -18.35 -6.96 15.82
C ASN A 546 -18.13 -8.48 15.76
N ASP A 547 -19.08 -9.16 15.17
CA ASP A 547 -18.96 -10.58 14.83
C ASP A 547 -18.16 -10.70 13.51
N PRO A 548 -17.03 -11.43 13.48
CA PRO A 548 -16.24 -11.60 12.25
C PRO A 548 -16.99 -12.22 11.06
N LEU A 549 -18.03 -13.06 11.34
CA LEU A 549 -18.80 -13.73 10.30
C LEU A 549 -19.92 -12.86 9.72
N THR A 550 -20.66 -12.19 10.58
CA THR A 550 -21.88 -11.46 10.20
C THR A 550 -21.70 -9.95 10.16
N GLU A 551 -20.60 -9.43 10.75
CA GLU A 551 -20.36 -8.01 11.01
C GLU A 551 -21.42 -7.34 11.92
N ALA A 552 -22.30 -8.12 12.53
CA ALA A 552 -23.26 -7.61 13.46
C ALA A 552 -22.55 -6.91 14.64
N LEU A 553 -23.06 -5.73 15.01
CA LEU A 553 -22.48 -4.93 16.08
C LEU A 553 -23.21 -5.19 17.40
N SER A 554 -22.44 -5.22 18.49
CA SER A 554 -22.99 -5.18 19.82
C SER A 554 -23.65 -3.81 20.12
N PRO A 555 -24.52 -3.70 21.12
CA PRO A 555 -25.11 -2.42 21.50
C PRO A 555 -24.04 -1.32 21.74
N PRO A 556 -24.30 -0.06 21.41
CA PRO A 556 -23.40 1.04 21.70
C PRO A 556 -23.05 1.12 23.19
N GLY A 557 -21.77 1.31 23.51
CA GLY A 557 -21.26 1.35 24.88
C GLY A 557 -20.95 -0.02 25.50
N SER A 558 -21.10 -1.12 24.76
CA SER A 558 -20.87 -2.49 25.24
C SER A 558 -19.57 -3.12 24.72
N GLY A 559 -18.72 -2.36 24.03
CA GLY A 559 -17.50 -2.86 23.40
C GLY A 559 -16.32 -3.04 24.33
N GLY A 560 -16.42 -2.57 25.60
CA GLY A 560 -15.40 -2.76 26.64
C GLY A 560 -14.17 -1.85 26.48
N ASP A 561 -14.29 -0.69 25.83
CA ASP A 561 -13.22 0.32 25.79
C ASP A 561 -13.14 1.07 27.13
N PRO A 562 -12.00 1.01 27.86
CA PRO A 562 -11.83 1.76 29.10
C PRO A 562 -11.97 3.29 28.94
N ALA A 563 -11.80 3.77 27.71
CA ALA A 563 -12.00 5.17 27.33
C ALA A 563 -13.39 5.43 26.70
N GLN A 564 -14.39 4.58 27.02
CA GLN A 564 -15.81 4.77 26.66
C GLN A 564 -16.04 4.98 25.14
N GLY A 565 -15.24 4.31 24.29
CA GLY A 565 -15.29 4.40 22.82
C GLY A 565 -14.34 5.42 22.20
N PHE A 566 -13.76 6.34 22.99
CA PHE A 566 -12.80 7.31 22.50
C PHE A 566 -11.50 6.64 22.03
N GLY A 567 -11.02 5.61 22.75
CA GLY A 567 -9.87 4.82 22.36
C GLY A 567 -10.09 4.13 21.01
N LYS A 568 -11.21 3.42 20.86
CA LYS A 568 -11.56 2.76 19.58
C LYS A 568 -11.73 3.74 18.43
N ALA A 569 -12.27 4.95 18.69
CA ALA A 569 -12.38 6.00 17.68
C ALA A 569 -11.00 6.50 17.20
N ILE A 570 -10.03 6.69 18.10
CA ILE A 570 -8.64 7.04 17.74
C ILE A 570 -8.00 5.95 16.87
N GLU A 571 -8.21 4.70 17.21
CA GLU A 571 -7.63 3.53 16.54
C GLU A 571 -8.22 3.24 15.16
N MET A 572 -9.30 3.93 14.78
CA MET A 572 -9.81 3.86 13.40
C MET A 572 -8.80 4.35 12.36
N CYS A 573 -7.77 5.11 12.75
CA CYS A 573 -6.69 5.43 11.83
C CYS A 573 -5.86 4.19 11.48
N ASN A 574 -6.01 3.69 10.26
CA ASN A 574 -5.25 2.56 9.72
C ASN A 574 -3.97 2.97 8.98
N ASN A 575 -3.52 4.20 9.13
CA ASN A 575 -2.30 4.74 8.52
C ASN A 575 -2.25 4.78 6.98
N ASN A 576 -3.36 4.64 6.26
CA ASN A 576 -3.41 4.66 4.79
C ASN A 576 -2.88 5.96 4.14
N GLY A 577 -2.61 6.99 4.91
CA GLY A 577 -2.04 8.24 4.43
C GLY A 577 -2.96 9.13 3.60
N HIS A 578 -4.26 8.83 3.49
CA HIS A 578 -5.23 9.63 2.73
C HIS A 578 -5.23 11.12 3.11
N CYS A 579 -4.91 11.45 4.35
CA CYS A 579 -4.77 12.83 4.84
C CYS A 579 -3.53 13.58 4.31
N ARG A 580 -2.66 12.93 3.53
CA ARG A 580 -1.46 13.52 2.94
C ARG A 580 -1.63 13.98 1.49
N LYS A 581 -2.78 13.71 0.89
CA LYS A 581 -3.05 14.04 -0.52
C LYS A 581 -3.22 15.54 -0.77
N PHE A 582 -2.93 15.98 -1.98
CA PHE A 582 -3.01 17.37 -2.44
C PHE A 582 -4.02 17.56 -3.58
N ASP A 583 -5.06 16.74 -3.61
CA ASP A 583 -6.15 16.86 -4.57
C ASP A 583 -7.08 18.07 -4.29
N ALA A 584 -8.20 18.18 -5.01
CA ALA A 584 -9.18 19.24 -4.84
C ALA A 584 -9.96 19.18 -3.51
N ALA A 585 -9.85 18.10 -2.74
CA ALA A 585 -10.43 17.98 -1.42
C ALA A 585 -9.72 18.88 -0.38
N VAL A 586 -10.27 19.02 0.83
CA VAL A 586 -9.79 20.00 1.82
C VAL A 586 -9.11 19.39 3.04
N MET A 587 -9.14 18.08 3.23
CA MET A 587 -8.45 17.40 4.32
C MET A 587 -6.94 17.49 4.08
N CYS A 588 -6.17 17.74 4.93
CA CYS A 588 -5.87 18.35 6.17
C CYS A 588 -5.15 19.68 5.90
N PRO A 589 -5.73 20.87 6.08
CA PRO A 589 -5.13 22.14 5.66
C PRO A 589 -3.73 22.38 6.23
N SER A 590 -3.53 22.07 7.52
CA SER A 590 -2.24 22.26 8.18
C SER A 590 -1.15 21.40 7.56
N TYR A 591 -1.43 20.14 7.22
CA TYR A 591 -0.45 19.28 6.51
C TYR A 591 -0.10 19.83 5.12
N ARG A 592 -1.09 20.36 4.40
CA ARG A 592 -0.86 20.95 3.06
C ARG A 592 0.13 22.10 3.08
N VAL A 593 0.15 22.87 4.19
CA VAL A 593 1.10 23.99 4.37
C VAL A 593 2.46 23.50 4.85
N THR A 594 2.47 22.67 5.90
CA THR A 594 3.74 22.30 6.58
C THR A 594 4.44 21.09 6.00
N ARG A 595 3.70 20.19 5.36
CA ARG A 595 4.15 18.85 4.94
C ARG A 595 4.81 18.05 6.07
N ASP A 596 4.45 18.37 7.31
CA ASP A 596 4.94 17.70 8.49
C ASP A 596 3.95 16.62 8.95
N GLU A 597 4.45 15.41 9.20
CA GLU A 597 3.63 14.27 9.62
C GLU A 597 2.81 14.59 10.88
N GLN A 598 3.37 15.36 11.81
CA GLN A 598 2.71 15.81 13.02
C GLN A 598 1.36 16.52 12.76
N HIS A 599 1.24 17.23 11.65
CA HIS A 599 0.07 18.03 11.31
C HIS A 599 -0.93 17.31 10.42
N SER A 600 -0.66 16.06 10.04
CA SER A 600 -1.61 15.19 9.36
C SER A 600 -2.65 14.61 10.33
N VAL A 601 -3.80 14.17 9.84
CA VAL A 601 -4.78 13.43 10.69
C VAL A 601 -4.15 12.14 11.21
N ARG A 602 -3.34 11.45 10.39
CA ARG A 602 -2.61 10.24 10.76
C ARG A 602 -1.63 10.50 11.89
N GLY A 603 -0.79 11.52 11.78
CA GLY A 603 0.17 11.88 12.83
C GLY A 603 -0.50 12.24 14.14
N ARG A 604 -1.59 13.03 14.08
CA ARG A 604 -2.40 13.37 15.28
C ARG A 604 -3.05 12.14 15.90
N ALA A 605 -3.67 11.25 15.09
CA ALA A 605 -4.30 10.05 15.62
C ALA A 605 -3.27 9.11 16.28
N ASN A 606 -2.07 8.95 15.67
CA ASN A 606 -0.99 8.17 16.29
C ASN A 606 -0.50 8.82 17.59
N THR A 607 -0.31 10.13 17.64
CA THR A 607 0.06 10.84 18.89
C THR A 607 -1.00 10.63 19.97
N LEU A 608 -2.30 10.76 19.64
CA LEU A 608 -3.39 10.51 20.59
C LEU A 608 -3.43 9.05 21.04
N ARG A 609 -3.24 8.09 20.15
CA ARG A 609 -3.21 6.67 20.50
C ARG A 609 -2.07 6.36 21.47
N LEU A 610 -0.86 6.83 21.18
CA LEU A 610 0.30 6.65 22.04
C LEU A 610 0.09 7.28 23.43
N ALA A 611 -0.49 8.48 23.47
CA ALA A 611 -0.82 9.16 24.72
C ALA A 611 -1.89 8.41 25.51
N ALA A 612 -3.01 8.07 24.88
CA ALA A 612 -4.14 7.41 25.52
C ALA A 612 -3.85 5.97 25.96
N SER A 613 -2.89 5.29 25.32
CA SER A 613 -2.41 3.96 25.74
C SER A 613 -1.22 3.98 26.71
N GLY A 614 -0.79 5.15 27.17
CA GLY A 614 0.33 5.29 28.12
C GLY A 614 1.72 5.13 27.49
N GLN A 615 1.84 4.98 26.19
CA GLN A 615 3.14 4.78 25.51
C GLN A 615 4.00 6.06 25.47
N LEU A 616 3.41 7.25 25.67
CA LEU A 616 4.14 8.52 25.89
C LEU A 616 4.46 8.80 27.36
N GLY A 617 4.09 7.90 28.27
CA GLY A 617 4.30 8.05 29.70
C GLY A 617 3.04 8.46 30.48
N PRO A 618 3.18 8.76 31.77
CA PRO A 618 2.04 8.93 32.68
C PRO A 618 1.20 10.19 32.43
N ALA A 619 1.73 11.18 31.72
CA ALA A 619 1.00 12.38 31.36
C ALA A 619 -0.19 12.13 30.43
N GLY A 620 -0.19 11.03 29.68
CA GLY A 620 -1.28 10.66 28.80
C GLY A 620 -1.68 11.80 27.84
N LEU A 621 -2.97 12.14 27.79
CA LEU A 621 -3.47 13.26 26.96
C LEU A 621 -2.99 14.66 27.39
N GLN A 622 -2.34 14.78 28.55
CA GLN A 622 -1.75 16.03 29.01
C GLN A 622 -0.34 16.28 28.46
N ASP A 623 0.26 15.28 27.84
CA ASP A 623 1.60 15.38 27.25
C ASP A 623 1.68 16.58 26.29
N PRO A 624 2.75 17.41 26.37
CA PRO A 624 2.94 18.56 25.48
C PRO A 624 2.88 18.20 23.99
N ALA A 625 3.37 17.03 23.60
CA ALA A 625 3.34 16.56 22.22
C ALA A 625 1.92 16.42 21.65
N VAL A 626 0.92 16.14 22.52
CA VAL A 626 -0.50 16.11 22.13
C VAL A 626 -0.97 17.53 21.78
N GLN A 627 -0.56 18.53 22.55
CA GLN A 627 -0.90 19.93 22.29
C GLN A 627 -0.29 20.39 20.97
N ASP A 628 1.01 20.14 20.81
CA ASP A 628 1.75 20.54 19.60
C ASP A 628 1.14 19.91 18.35
N ALA A 629 0.79 18.63 18.40
CA ALA A 629 0.14 17.94 17.29
C ALA A 629 -1.24 18.55 16.95
N LEU A 630 -2.00 19.00 17.96
CA LEU A 630 -3.33 19.58 17.78
C LEU A 630 -3.32 21.11 17.57
N ALA A 631 -2.21 21.82 17.81
CA ALA A 631 -2.12 23.28 17.76
C ALA A 631 -2.61 23.84 16.41
N LEU A 632 -2.11 23.29 15.30
CA LEU A 632 -2.51 23.71 13.94
C LEU A 632 -3.78 23.03 13.42
N CYS A 633 -4.50 22.27 14.24
CA CYS A 633 -5.81 21.73 13.83
C CYS A 633 -6.86 22.84 13.93
N VAL A 634 -7.32 23.34 12.79
CA VAL A 634 -8.34 24.41 12.70
C VAL A 634 -9.78 23.89 12.87
N SER A 635 -9.97 22.64 13.24
CA SER A 635 -11.29 22.00 13.43
C SER A 635 -12.26 22.14 12.25
N CYS A 636 -11.75 22.16 11.02
CA CYS A 636 -12.52 22.33 9.77
C CYS A 636 -13.49 21.17 9.47
N LYS A 637 -13.42 20.05 10.22
CA LYS A 637 -14.22 18.82 10.05
C LYS A 637 -14.09 18.11 8.69
N ALA A 638 -13.14 18.54 7.84
CA ALA A 638 -12.91 17.87 6.57
C ALA A 638 -12.56 16.38 6.75
N CYS A 639 -11.78 16.05 7.80
CA CYS A 639 -11.45 14.65 8.11
C CYS A 639 -12.69 13.80 8.42
N ARG A 640 -13.73 14.32 9.08
CA ARG A 640 -14.98 13.58 9.33
C ARG A 640 -15.65 13.13 8.01
N ARG A 641 -15.57 13.96 6.97
CA ARG A 641 -16.19 13.69 5.66
C ARG A 641 -15.30 12.90 4.72
N GLU A 642 -14.00 13.17 4.76
CA GLU A 642 -13.05 12.71 3.74
C GLU A 642 -12.15 11.58 4.23
N CYS A 643 -12.03 11.34 5.57
CA CYS A 643 -11.26 10.22 6.06
C CYS A 643 -12.00 8.91 5.80
N PRO A 644 -11.43 8.00 5.02
CA PRO A 644 -12.12 6.78 4.62
C PRO A 644 -12.40 5.82 5.80
N THR A 645 -11.66 5.95 6.91
CA THR A 645 -11.88 5.16 8.13
C THR A 645 -12.63 5.91 9.22
N GLY A 646 -13.18 7.08 8.93
CA GLY A 646 -14.10 7.81 9.80
C GLY A 646 -13.45 8.55 10.98
N VAL A 647 -12.14 8.87 10.91
CA VAL A 647 -11.47 9.65 11.97
C VAL A 647 -12.00 11.08 11.99
N ASP A 648 -12.67 11.48 13.09
CA ASP A 648 -13.11 12.85 13.33
C ASP A 648 -12.16 13.58 14.27
N MET A 649 -11.06 14.11 13.73
CA MET A 649 -10.05 14.82 14.52
C MET A 649 -10.58 16.11 15.17
N ALA A 650 -11.62 16.74 14.61
CA ALA A 650 -12.24 17.91 15.22
C ALA A 650 -12.97 17.54 16.53
N LYS A 651 -13.74 16.45 16.52
CA LYS A 651 -14.40 15.91 17.74
C LYS A 651 -13.36 15.44 18.76
N MET A 652 -12.28 14.76 18.31
CA MET A 652 -11.18 14.31 19.17
C MET A 652 -10.46 15.49 19.82
N LYS A 653 -10.21 16.58 19.10
CA LYS A 653 -9.62 17.80 19.67
C LYS A 653 -10.47 18.40 20.77
N ILE A 654 -11.80 18.44 20.60
CA ILE A 654 -12.73 18.93 21.63
C ILE A 654 -12.63 18.06 22.90
N GLU A 655 -12.61 16.73 22.73
CA GLU A 655 -12.45 15.79 23.86
C GLU A 655 -11.13 16.06 24.62
N VAL A 656 -10.00 16.13 23.89
CA VAL A 656 -8.69 16.41 24.52
C VAL A 656 -8.68 17.73 25.26
N LEU A 657 -9.26 18.79 24.72
CA LEU A 657 -9.36 20.08 25.35
C LEU A 657 -10.24 20.02 26.63
N ALA A 658 -11.35 19.27 26.60
CA ALA A 658 -12.21 19.05 27.76
C ALA A 658 -11.47 18.29 28.88
N GLN A 659 -10.74 17.21 28.54
CA GLN A 659 -9.92 16.46 29.50
C GLN A 659 -8.86 17.36 30.17
N ARG A 660 -8.22 18.20 29.38
CA ARG A 660 -7.20 19.14 29.90
C ARG A 660 -7.80 20.19 30.85
N ARG A 661 -8.97 20.74 30.49
CA ARG A 661 -9.65 21.74 31.34
C ARG A 661 -10.07 21.23 32.73
N ARG A 662 -10.19 19.91 32.90
CA ARG A 662 -10.43 19.28 34.20
C ARG A 662 -9.23 19.39 35.15
N LEU A 663 -8.01 19.49 34.60
CA LEU A 663 -6.75 19.45 35.34
C LEU A 663 -6.01 20.79 35.32
N ILE A 664 -6.14 21.56 34.25
CA ILE A 664 -5.40 22.81 34.03
C ILE A 664 -6.40 23.92 33.74
N ARG A 665 -6.33 25.01 34.52
CA ARG A 665 -7.16 26.19 34.28
C ARG A 665 -6.83 26.78 32.89
N PRO A 666 -7.84 27.12 32.07
CA PRO A 666 -7.60 27.73 30.77
C PRO A 666 -6.88 29.08 30.93
N SER A 667 -6.03 29.41 29.96
CA SER A 667 -5.36 30.71 29.91
C SER A 667 -6.39 31.86 29.85
N LEU A 668 -6.02 33.09 30.26
CA LEU A 668 -6.86 34.26 30.09
C LEU A 668 -7.33 34.44 28.63
N LYS A 669 -6.44 34.17 27.66
CA LYS A 669 -6.76 34.19 26.24
C LYS A 669 -7.86 33.20 25.89
N ASP A 670 -7.77 31.96 26.36
CA ASP A 670 -8.77 30.91 26.08
C ASP A 670 -10.11 31.22 26.75
N GLN A 671 -10.08 31.84 27.96
CA GLN A 671 -11.28 32.29 28.66
C GLN A 671 -11.96 33.42 27.88
N MET A 672 -11.21 34.42 27.44
CA MET A 672 -11.74 35.54 26.65
C MET A 672 -12.33 35.09 25.34
N LEU A 673 -11.63 34.19 24.58
CA LEU A 673 -12.13 33.65 23.33
C LEU A 673 -13.37 32.77 23.52
N SER A 674 -13.48 32.05 24.64
CA SER A 674 -14.68 31.30 25.00
C SER A 674 -15.89 32.20 25.29
N LEU A 675 -15.69 33.36 25.89
CA LEU A 675 -16.75 34.32 26.19
C LEU A 675 -17.26 35.05 24.94
N ILE A 676 -16.46 35.19 23.89
CA ILE A 676 -16.85 35.82 22.64
C ILE A 676 -17.81 34.92 21.81
N HIS A 677 -17.83 33.63 22.08
CA HIS A 677 -18.66 32.64 21.38
C HIS A 677 -19.90 32.17 22.18
N ILE A 678 -20.16 32.77 23.35
CA ILE A 678 -21.37 32.64 24.12
C ILE A 678 -22.29 33.84 23.81
#